data_daacda3ef8e6abeb656e90d3658bee69
#
_entry.id   daacda3ef8e6abeb656e90d3658bee69
#
_cell.length_a   1.000
_cell.length_b   1.000
_cell.length_c   1.000
_cell.angle_alpha   90.00
_cell.angle_beta   90.00
_cell.angle_gamma   90.00
#
_symmetry.space_group_name_H-M   'P 1'
#
loop_
_entity.id
_entity.type
_entity.pdbx_description
1 polymer ?
#
loop_
_entity_poly.entity_id
_entity_poly.type
_entity_poly.pdbx_seq_one_letter_code
_entity_poly.pdbx_strand_id
1 'polypeptide(L)'
;MENLSELFGQYAFNDSMMQKRLPKETYKALKRTIEQGRSLDPAVAGVVANAMKDWALEMGATHYTHWFQPMTGVTAEKHDAFITPLKDGKVLLEFGGKELVRGEPDASSFPSGGLRATFEARGYTAWDPTSYAFIKEGTLCIPTAFCSYGGQALDKKTPLLRSMQALNKQALRILRLFGNKEAVRVFPTVGPEQEYFLVDKEVYRKRPDLVVTGRTLFGAKPPKGQELEDHYFGVIKPRVQAFMKDLNTELWKLGILAKTEHNEVAPAQHEMAPIFTTVNIAADHNQLTMDIMKKVADRHGMVCLLHEKPFEGVNGSGKHNNYALSTDTGVNLLDPGDTPSENAQFLVFLSAIIAAVDDYQDLMRVAVASAGNDHRLGANEAPPAIISIFLGDELNEIIESIVNASKYEAHERDQMKLGVHILPRFPKDSTDRNRTSPFAFTGNKFEFRSLGSAQSISGPNVILNTAIADTLMKMADELEGAEDMTTAVDALIRKTLSAHMRIIFNGNGYDQAWVEEAKRRGLLNLPTTVDALPYYVAPKNIALFERQKVFTREEVESRYEIKMETYIKVIDIEALSTIDISRHLILPAAIAYAKDVAATINMKKSVAPELEAEAEKALLSNLTAQTNALYKATDRLEAVLKAGDEGADMLERARYTRDKVITAMDEVRAAGDALEGIVGKSYWPMPTYQDLLTSV
;
A
#
# COMPACT_ATOMS: atom_id res chain seq x y z
N MET A 1 34.13 3.46 5.49
CA MET A 1 32.81 3.39 4.80
C MET A 1 32.97 2.43 3.65
N GLU A 2 32.18 1.37 3.61
CA GLU A 2 32.11 0.51 2.44
C GLU A 2 31.71 1.37 1.22
N ASN A 3 32.31 1.09 0.08
CA ASN A 3 32.00 1.80 -1.16
C ASN A 3 30.55 1.44 -1.57
N LEU A 4 29.65 2.42 -1.63
CA LEU A 4 28.24 2.19 -1.97
C LEU A 4 28.07 1.43 -3.28
N SER A 5 28.95 1.67 -4.26
CA SER A 5 28.91 0.96 -5.56
C SER A 5 29.22 -0.53 -5.44
N GLU A 6 30.00 -0.95 -4.44
CA GLU A 6 30.32 -2.36 -4.16
C GLU A 6 29.25 -3.02 -3.28
N LEU A 7 28.65 -2.23 -2.39
CA LEU A 7 27.58 -2.67 -1.49
C LEU A 7 26.28 -2.97 -2.23
N PHE A 8 25.94 -2.14 -3.25
CA PHE A 8 24.66 -2.20 -3.92
C PHE A 8 24.43 -3.52 -4.65
N GLY A 9 23.36 -4.22 -4.30
CA GLY A 9 22.99 -5.51 -4.87
C GLY A 9 23.89 -6.69 -4.45
N GLN A 10 24.70 -6.54 -3.40
CA GLN A 10 25.59 -7.58 -2.90
C GLN A 10 24.85 -8.88 -2.58
N TYR A 11 23.63 -8.78 -2.05
CA TYR A 11 22.75 -9.90 -1.69
C TYR A 11 21.66 -10.19 -2.72
N ALA A 12 21.80 -9.68 -3.95
CA ALA A 12 20.87 -9.97 -5.05
C ALA A 12 21.57 -10.76 -6.16
N PHE A 13 20.93 -11.82 -6.66
CA PHE A 13 21.39 -12.54 -7.85
C PHE A 13 20.95 -11.78 -9.10
N ASN A 14 21.44 -10.55 -9.21
CA ASN A 14 21.10 -9.58 -10.23
C ASN A 14 21.80 -9.86 -11.57
N ASP A 15 21.55 -9.01 -12.56
CA ASP A 15 22.08 -9.17 -13.92
C ASP A 15 23.64 -9.28 -13.93
N SER A 16 24.31 -8.44 -13.17
CA SER A 16 25.78 -8.49 -13.03
C SER A 16 26.27 -9.82 -12.44
N MET A 17 25.57 -10.33 -11.42
CA MET A 17 25.89 -11.60 -10.79
C MET A 17 25.60 -12.77 -11.73
N MET A 18 24.49 -12.74 -12.45
CA MET A 18 24.16 -13.75 -13.47
C MET A 18 25.19 -13.78 -14.59
N GLN A 19 25.60 -12.62 -15.10
CA GLN A 19 26.62 -12.52 -16.13
C GLN A 19 27.98 -13.08 -15.69
N LYS A 20 28.34 -12.86 -14.41
CA LYS A 20 29.60 -13.35 -13.83
C LYS A 20 29.60 -14.86 -13.59
N ARG A 21 28.44 -15.46 -13.26
CA ARG A 21 28.33 -16.83 -12.75
C ARG A 21 27.76 -17.84 -13.74
N LEU A 22 27.03 -17.38 -14.75
CA LEU A 22 26.41 -18.28 -15.72
C LEU A 22 27.29 -18.44 -16.98
N PRO A 23 27.33 -19.63 -17.59
CA PRO A 23 27.85 -19.79 -18.93
C PRO A 23 27.17 -18.80 -19.90
N LYS A 24 27.93 -18.27 -20.83
CA LYS A 24 27.47 -17.22 -21.74
C LYS A 24 26.14 -17.52 -22.46
N GLU A 25 25.97 -18.77 -22.92
CA GLU A 25 24.74 -19.17 -23.63
C GLU A 25 23.56 -19.36 -22.67
N THR A 26 23.80 -19.86 -21.46
CA THR A 26 22.77 -19.93 -20.40
C THR A 26 22.30 -18.52 -20.01
N TYR A 27 23.23 -17.58 -19.79
CA TYR A 27 22.91 -16.18 -19.50
C TYR A 27 22.07 -15.55 -20.61
N LYS A 28 22.45 -15.72 -21.89
CA LYS A 28 21.68 -15.19 -23.02
C LYS A 28 20.29 -15.84 -23.13
N ALA A 29 20.17 -17.13 -22.86
CA ALA A 29 18.88 -17.83 -22.88
C ALA A 29 17.94 -17.32 -21.77
N LEU A 30 18.48 -17.14 -20.54
CA LEU A 30 17.73 -16.56 -19.43
C LEU A 30 17.31 -15.11 -19.70
N LYS A 31 18.20 -14.30 -20.25
CA LYS A 31 17.90 -12.91 -20.65
C LYS A 31 16.76 -12.86 -21.68
N ARG A 32 16.73 -13.74 -22.67
CA ARG A 32 15.61 -13.82 -23.63
C ARG A 32 14.29 -14.16 -22.94
N THR A 33 14.30 -15.03 -21.92
CA THR A 33 13.12 -15.31 -21.13
C THR A 33 12.65 -14.06 -20.38
N ILE A 34 13.56 -13.37 -19.70
CA ILE A 34 13.27 -12.17 -18.89
C ILE A 34 12.78 -11.01 -19.78
N GLU A 35 13.50 -10.72 -20.86
CA GLU A 35 13.27 -9.53 -21.69
C GLU A 35 12.16 -9.72 -22.73
N GLN A 36 12.00 -10.93 -23.27
CA GLN A 36 11.05 -11.22 -24.34
C GLN A 36 9.81 -11.99 -23.88
N GLY A 37 9.73 -12.39 -22.60
CA GLY A 37 8.61 -13.15 -22.06
C GLY A 37 8.49 -14.56 -22.65
N ARG A 38 9.60 -15.16 -23.09
CA ARG A 38 9.61 -16.54 -23.62
C ARG A 38 9.54 -17.55 -22.48
N SER A 39 8.99 -18.73 -22.75
CA SER A 39 9.00 -19.83 -21.79
C SER A 39 10.44 -20.21 -21.40
N LEU A 40 10.64 -20.53 -20.12
CA LEU A 40 11.93 -20.98 -19.59
C LEU A 40 12.27 -22.38 -20.15
N ASP A 41 13.49 -22.54 -20.67
CA ASP A 41 14.04 -23.85 -21.01
C ASP A 41 14.42 -24.61 -19.73
N PRO A 42 13.88 -25.82 -19.49
CA PRO A 42 14.22 -26.62 -18.31
C PRO A 42 15.73 -26.89 -18.14
N ALA A 43 16.48 -27.00 -19.24
CA ALA A 43 17.92 -27.19 -19.21
C ALA A 43 18.66 -25.97 -18.65
N VAL A 44 18.16 -24.78 -18.93
CA VAL A 44 18.67 -23.51 -18.37
C VAL A 44 18.47 -23.46 -16.84
N ALA A 45 17.32 -23.93 -16.36
CA ALA A 45 16.97 -23.91 -14.95
C ALA A 45 17.99 -24.68 -14.07
N GLY A 46 18.45 -25.84 -14.52
CA GLY A 46 19.44 -26.64 -13.79
C GLY A 46 20.78 -25.92 -13.61
N VAL A 47 21.26 -25.25 -14.65
CA VAL A 47 22.51 -24.49 -14.60
C VAL A 47 22.37 -23.24 -13.71
N VAL A 48 21.23 -22.54 -13.80
CA VAL A 48 20.94 -21.38 -12.97
C VAL A 48 20.81 -21.76 -11.49
N ALA A 49 20.10 -22.86 -11.20
CA ALA A 49 19.94 -23.37 -9.84
C ALA A 49 21.30 -23.66 -9.15
N ASN A 50 22.20 -24.37 -9.86
CA ASN A 50 23.50 -24.65 -9.31
C ASN A 50 24.31 -23.38 -9.08
N ALA A 51 24.31 -22.44 -10.02
CA ALA A 51 25.00 -21.16 -9.87
C ALA A 51 24.45 -20.31 -8.72
N MET A 52 23.11 -20.29 -8.52
CA MET A 52 22.47 -19.64 -7.38
C MET A 52 22.86 -20.29 -6.06
N LYS A 53 22.85 -21.61 -5.99
CA LYS A 53 23.27 -22.36 -4.79
C LYS A 53 24.71 -22.06 -4.42
N ASP A 54 25.63 -22.16 -5.38
CA ASP A 54 27.06 -21.92 -5.11
C ASP A 54 27.27 -20.48 -4.63
N TRP A 55 26.64 -19.51 -5.26
CA TRP A 55 26.66 -18.12 -4.80
C TRP A 55 26.05 -17.97 -3.40
N ALA A 56 24.90 -18.58 -3.13
CA ALA A 56 24.24 -18.49 -1.83
C ALA A 56 25.11 -19.09 -0.70
N LEU A 57 25.74 -20.25 -0.95
CA LEU A 57 26.67 -20.88 0.01
C LEU A 57 27.89 -20.02 0.29
N GLU A 58 28.49 -19.39 -0.74
CA GLU A 58 29.60 -18.44 -0.58
C GLU A 58 29.20 -17.21 0.25
N MET A 59 27.92 -16.78 0.15
CA MET A 59 27.37 -15.70 0.94
C MET A 59 26.88 -16.14 2.34
N GLY A 60 27.11 -17.40 2.71
CA GLY A 60 26.77 -17.96 4.03
C GLY A 60 25.37 -18.46 4.19
N ALA A 61 24.59 -18.59 3.12
CA ALA A 61 23.25 -19.17 3.18
C ALA A 61 23.32 -20.68 3.42
N THR A 62 22.43 -21.20 4.24
CA THR A 62 22.29 -22.64 4.54
C THR A 62 20.95 -23.22 4.07
N HIS A 63 19.99 -22.34 3.81
CA HIS A 63 18.62 -22.65 3.44
C HIS A 63 18.22 -21.89 2.19
N TYR A 64 17.14 -22.38 1.56
CA TYR A 64 16.42 -21.66 0.51
C TYR A 64 14.92 -21.62 0.82
N THR A 65 14.21 -20.69 0.22
CA THR A 65 12.75 -20.61 0.29
C THR A 65 12.16 -20.09 -1.02
N HIS A 66 11.01 -20.62 -1.39
CA HIS A 66 10.16 -20.03 -2.42
C HIS A 66 9.41 -18.87 -1.76
N TRP A 67 9.83 -17.66 -2.05
CA TRP A 67 9.31 -16.43 -1.49
C TRP A 67 8.23 -15.85 -2.40
N PHE A 68 7.05 -15.58 -1.87
CA PHE A 68 5.94 -15.02 -2.63
C PHE A 68 5.07 -14.07 -1.79
N GLN A 69 4.18 -13.32 -2.48
CA GLN A 69 3.23 -12.42 -1.87
C GLN A 69 1.89 -13.14 -1.69
N PRO A 70 1.52 -13.54 -0.45
CA PRO A 70 0.26 -14.20 -0.18
C PRO A 70 -0.93 -13.23 -0.32
N MET A 71 -2.16 -13.75 -0.35
CA MET A 71 -3.36 -12.91 -0.39
C MET A 71 -3.57 -12.12 0.90
N THR A 72 -3.09 -12.64 2.02
CA THR A 72 -3.03 -11.95 3.32
C THR A 72 -1.60 -11.93 3.84
N GLY A 73 -1.26 -10.91 4.66
CA GLY A 73 0.10 -10.74 5.17
C GLY A 73 1.06 -10.10 4.17
N VAL A 74 2.34 -10.05 4.54
CA VAL A 74 3.40 -9.37 3.78
C VAL A 74 4.08 -10.31 2.81
N THR A 75 4.67 -11.40 3.33
CA THR A 75 5.35 -12.43 2.55
C THR A 75 5.02 -13.83 3.09
N ALA A 76 5.24 -14.85 2.27
CA ALA A 76 5.17 -16.26 2.67
C ALA A 76 6.51 -16.93 2.43
N GLU A 77 6.97 -17.67 3.42
CA GLU A 77 8.28 -18.33 3.45
C GLU A 77 8.18 -19.70 4.12
N LYS A 78 8.85 -20.71 3.52
CA LYS A 78 9.07 -22.01 4.12
C LYS A 78 10.50 -22.43 3.80
N HIS A 79 11.37 -22.42 4.80
CA HIS A 79 12.79 -22.62 4.62
C HIS A 79 13.15 -24.10 4.58
N ASP A 80 13.80 -24.55 3.51
CA ASP A 80 14.36 -25.88 3.37
C ASP A 80 15.90 -25.78 3.33
N ALA A 81 16.59 -26.65 4.05
CA ALA A 81 18.05 -26.71 4.02
C ALA A 81 18.55 -27.33 2.72
N PHE A 82 19.73 -26.91 2.25
CA PHE A 82 20.37 -27.48 1.06
C PHE A 82 20.86 -28.92 1.23
N ILE A 83 20.56 -29.61 2.33
CA ILE A 83 21.13 -30.91 2.67
C ILE A 83 20.38 -32.08 2.02
N THR A 84 21.15 -32.98 1.39
CA THR A 84 20.71 -34.32 0.96
C THR A 84 21.57 -35.37 1.68
N PRO A 85 20.96 -36.35 2.40
CA PRO A 85 21.71 -37.32 3.17
C PRO A 85 22.39 -38.33 2.26
N LEU A 86 23.65 -38.65 2.61
CA LEU A 86 24.44 -39.73 1.98
C LEU A 86 24.41 -41.00 2.83
N LYS A 87 24.67 -42.16 2.21
CA LYS A 87 24.65 -43.46 2.89
C LYS A 87 25.73 -43.62 3.96
N ASP A 88 26.79 -42.83 3.90
CA ASP A 88 27.92 -42.86 4.84
C ASP A 88 27.70 -41.92 6.06
N GLY A 89 26.50 -41.37 6.24
CA GLY A 89 26.18 -40.46 7.33
C GLY A 89 26.65 -39.01 7.11
N LYS A 90 27.14 -38.68 5.91
CA LYS A 90 27.46 -37.33 5.48
C LYS A 90 26.26 -36.70 4.74
N VAL A 91 26.39 -35.43 4.40
CA VAL A 91 25.39 -34.70 3.59
C VAL A 91 26.04 -34.10 2.35
N LEU A 92 25.29 -34.09 1.26
CA LEU A 92 25.60 -33.31 0.07
C LEU A 92 24.79 -32.03 0.11
N LEU A 93 25.35 -30.91 -0.34
CA LEU A 93 24.64 -29.66 -0.52
C LEU A 93 24.09 -29.62 -1.96
N GLU A 94 22.78 -29.72 -2.09
CA GLU A 94 22.10 -29.90 -3.37
C GLU A 94 20.96 -28.89 -3.52
N PHE A 95 20.83 -28.34 -4.72
CA PHE A 95 19.70 -27.54 -5.17
C PHE A 95 19.69 -27.57 -6.70
N GLY A 96 18.70 -28.22 -7.27
CA GLY A 96 18.61 -28.45 -8.71
C GLY A 96 17.56 -27.60 -9.40
N GLY A 97 17.47 -27.75 -10.72
CA GLY A 97 16.51 -27.03 -11.54
C GLY A 97 15.06 -27.34 -11.17
N LYS A 98 14.77 -28.55 -10.70
CA LYS A 98 13.42 -28.91 -10.23
C LYS A 98 13.03 -28.12 -9.00
N GLU A 99 13.92 -28.04 -8.02
CA GLU A 99 13.74 -27.27 -6.78
C GLU A 99 13.67 -25.77 -7.04
N LEU A 100 14.41 -25.24 -8.03
CA LEU A 100 14.32 -23.85 -8.44
C LEU A 100 12.96 -23.54 -9.08
N VAL A 101 12.56 -24.34 -10.06
CA VAL A 101 11.38 -24.04 -10.90
C VAL A 101 10.07 -24.20 -10.14
N ARG A 102 9.97 -25.20 -9.25
CA ARG A 102 8.72 -25.57 -8.59
C ARG A 102 8.92 -26.03 -7.15
N GLY A 103 8.09 -25.51 -6.26
CA GLY A 103 7.85 -26.05 -4.94
C GLY A 103 6.42 -26.59 -4.80
N GLU A 104 6.21 -27.44 -3.80
CA GLU A 104 4.93 -28.04 -3.49
C GLU A 104 4.57 -27.78 -2.01
N PRO A 105 4.32 -26.50 -1.61
CA PRO A 105 3.91 -26.19 -0.24
C PRO A 105 2.51 -26.72 0.05
N ASP A 106 2.24 -27.00 1.33
CA ASP A 106 0.88 -27.28 1.79
C ASP A 106 0.02 -26.01 1.71
N ALA A 107 -0.97 -26.02 0.85
CA ALA A 107 -1.89 -24.91 0.62
C ALA A 107 -3.09 -24.90 1.60
N SER A 108 -3.23 -25.89 2.48
CA SER A 108 -4.41 -26.03 3.34
C SER A 108 -4.55 -24.88 4.35
N SER A 109 -3.44 -24.25 4.75
CA SER A 109 -3.40 -23.15 5.71
C SER A 109 -3.43 -21.75 5.06
N PHE A 110 -3.42 -21.66 3.71
CA PHE A 110 -3.51 -20.38 3.02
C PHE A 110 -4.97 -19.99 2.73
N PRO A 111 -5.33 -18.70 2.85
CA PRO A 111 -6.65 -18.23 2.46
C PRO A 111 -6.93 -18.53 0.99
N SER A 112 -8.05 -19.17 0.70
CA SER A 112 -8.42 -19.56 -0.66
C SER A 112 -9.76 -18.98 -1.14
N GLY A 113 -10.60 -18.46 -0.22
CA GLY A 113 -11.90 -17.90 -0.56
C GLY A 113 -12.75 -18.86 -1.43
N GLY A 114 -12.76 -20.15 -1.08
CA GLY A 114 -13.52 -21.17 -1.80
C GLY A 114 -12.84 -21.76 -3.05
N LEU A 115 -11.68 -21.25 -3.50
CA LEU A 115 -10.95 -21.81 -4.66
C LEU A 115 -10.42 -23.23 -4.44
N ARG A 116 -10.33 -23.65 -3.21
CA ARG A 116 -9.80 -24.95 -2.82
C ARG A 116 -10.86 -25.73 -2.05
N ALA A 117 -11.10 -26.98 -2.44
CA ALA A 117 -11.92 -27.87 -1.63
C ALA A 117 -11.24 -28.17 -0.29
N THR A 118 -12.02 -28.44 0.75
CA THR A 118 -11.51 -28.63 2.12
C THR A 118 -10.46 -29.75 2.24
N PHE A 119 -10.57 -30.79 1.40
CA PHE A 119 -9.65 -31.93 1.38
C PHE A 119 -8.40 -31.70 0.52
N GLU A 120 -8.35 -30.64 -0.29
CA GLU A 120 -7.18 -30.32 -1.12
C GLU A 120 -6.14 -29.58 -0.26
N ALA A 121 -4.94 -30.16 -0.20
CA ALA A 121 -3.81 -29.56 0.54
C ALA A 121 -2.67 -29.11 -0.37
N ARG A 122 -2.61 -29.63 -1.62
CA ARG A 122 -1.49 -29.37 -2.50
C ARG A 122 -1.60 -28.00 -3.20
N GLY A 123 -0.52 -27.23 -3.15
CA GLY A 123 -0.31 -26.02 -3.93
C GLY A 123 1.03 -26.08 -4.64
N TYR A 124 1.25 -25.14 -5.57
CA TYR A 124 2.48 -25.06 -6.33
C TYR A 124 3.03 -23.63 -6.32
N THR A 125 4.34 -23.51 -6.08
CA THR A 125 5.07 -22.31 -6.41
C THR A 125 5.72 -22.45 -7.78
N ALA A 126 5.86 -21.35 -8.52
CA ALA A 126 6.55 -21.31 -9.80
C ALA A 126 7.55 -20.15 -9.80
N TRP A 127 8.81 -20.45 -10.11
CA TRP A 127 9.85 -19.43 -10.18
C TRP A 127 9.50 -18.30 -11.15
N ASP A 128 9.65 -17.06 -10.68
CA ASP A 128 9.58 -15.87 -11.51
C ASP A 128 11.00 -15.41 -11.87
N PRO A 129 11.51 -15.70 -13.07
CA PRO A 129 12.84 -15.27 -13.48
C PRO A 129 12.95 -13.75 -13.73
N THR A 130 11.85 -13.02 -13.76
CA THR A 130 11.83 -11.56 -13.97
C THR A 130 12.13 -10.78 -12.69
N SER A 131 12.14 -11.44 -11.52
CA SER A 131 12.56 -10.89 -10.24
C SER A 131 13.82 -11.58 -9.75
N TYR A 132 14.75 -10.82 -9.19
CA TYR A 132 16.01 -11.37 -8.72
C TYR A 132 15.84 -12.16 -7.44
N ALA A 133 16.47 -13.37 -7.37
CA ALA A 133 16.66 -14.05 -6.11
C ALA A 133 17.61 -13.27 -5.22
N PHE A 134 17.44 -13.36 -3.92
CA PHE A 134 18.19 -12.57 -2.95
C PHE A 134 18.50 -13.38 -1.68
N ILE A 135 19.46 -12.92 -0.91
CA ILE A 135 19.82 -13.53 0.38
C ILE A 135 19.31 -12.65 1.51
N LYS A 136 18.52 -13.22 2.38
CA LYS A 136 17.98 -12.59 3.58
C LYS A 136 18.24 -13.52 4.78
N GLU A 137 18.97 -13.03 5.77
CA GLU A 137 19.23 -13.75 7.03
C GLU A 137 19.74 -15.20 6.84
N GLY A 138 20.68 -15.37 5.91
CA GLY A 138 21.28 -16.70 5.65
C GLY A 138 20.39 -17.66 4.87
N THR A 139 19.35 -17.15 4.21
CA THR A 139 18.42 -17.91 3.36
C THR A 139 18.41 -17.36 1.95
N LEU A 140 18.53 -18.21 0.94
CA LEU A 140 18.28 -17.88 -0.45
C LEU A 140 16.77 -17.77 -0.69
N CYS A 141 16.28 -16.57 -0.92
CA CYS A 141 14.88 -16.29 -1.23
C CYS A 141 14.69 -16.23 -2.75
N ILE A 142 13.80 -17.05 -3.27
CA ILE A 142 13.52 -17.19 -4.70
C ILE A 142 12.13 -16.62 -4.95
N PRO A 143 11.98 -15.47 -5.67
CA PRO A 143 10.69 -14.93 -6.00
C PRO A 143 9.85 -15.90 -6.84
N THR A 144 8.63 -16.19 -6.40
CA THR A 144 7.73 -17.15 -7.06
C THR A 144 6.31 -16.62 -7.14
N ALA A 145 5.56 -17.18 -8.08
CA ALA A 145 4.10 -17.22 -8.08
C ALA A 145 3.61 -18.39 -7.20
N PHE A 146 2.35 -18.35 -6.77
CA PHE A 146 1.73 -19.42 -6.00
C PHE A 146 0.32 -19.69 -6.50
N CYS A 147 0.00 -20.96 -6.74
CA CYS A 147 -1.31 -21.39 -7.22
C CYS A 147 -1.84 -22.63 -6.48
N SER A 148 -3.16 -22.84 -6.58
CA SER A 148 -3.84 -24.03 -6.09
C SER A 148 -3.49 -25.27 -6.94
N TYR A 149 -3.93 -26.45 -6.48
CA TYR A 149 -3.86 -27.68 -7.27
C TYR A 149 -4.53 -27.55 -8.65
N GLY A 150 -5.63 -26.82 -8.73
CA GLY A 150 -6.34 -26.52 -9.98
C GLY A 150 -5.71 -25.42 -10.85
N GLY A 151 -4.63 -24.80 -10.40
CA GLY A 151 -3.91 -23.75 -11.15
C GLY A 151 -4.43 -22.32 -10.96
N GLN A 152 -5.42 -22.11 -10.08
CA GLN A 152 -5.91 -20.77 -9.76
C GLN A 152 -4.86 -20.01 -8.91
N ALA A 153 -4.67 -18.73 -9.19
CA ALA A 153 -3.74 -17.88 -8.46
C ALA A 153 -4.19 -17.68 -7.00
N LEU A 154 -3.34 -18.05 -6.06
CA LEU A 154 -3.51 -17.84 -4.61
C LEU A 154 -2.55 -16.77 -4.05
N ASP A 155 -1.97 -15.97 -4.93
CA ASP A 155 -1.02 -14.91 -4.61
C ASP A 155 -1.41 -13.57 -5.23
N LYS A 156 -0.58 -12.54 -4.99
CA LYS A 156 -0.74 -11.21 -5.57
C LYS A 156 0.13 -11.00 -6.82
N LYS A 157 1.17 -11.82 -7.00
CA LYS A 157 2.13 -11.65 -8.10
C LYS A 157 1.60 -12.17 -9.42
N THR A 158 0.97 -13.34 -9.43
CA THR A 158 0.41 -13.93 -10.67
C THR A 158 -0.53 -12.98 -11.39
N PRO A 159 -1.55 -12.37 -10.74
CA PRO A 159 -2.40 -11.38 -11.40
C PRO A 159 -1.62 -10.13 -11.85
N LEU A 160 -0.61 -9.70 -11.10
CA LEU A 160 0.22 -8.57 -11.49
C LEU A 160 0.96 -8.85 -12.80
N LEU A 161 1.60 -9.99 -12.93
CA LEU A 161 2.30 -10.41 -14.17
C LEU A 161 1.32 -10.56 -15.35
N ARG A 162 0.12 -11.15 -15.12
CA ARG A 162 -0.93 -11.23 -16.15
C ARG A 162 -1.39 -9.84 -16.61
N SER A 163 -1.58 -8.90 -15.70
CA SER A 163 -1.98 -7.52 -16.03
C SER A 163 -0.90 -6.77 -16.81
N MET A 164 0.38 -6.99 -16.48
CA MET A 164 1.50 -6.44 -17.25
C MET A 164 1.53 -6.99 -18.68
N GLN A 165 1.26 -8.28 -18.87
CA GLN A 165 1.19 -8.87 -20.21
C GLN A 165 0.02 -8.32 -21.03
N ALA A 166 -1.15 -8.15 -20.42
CA ALA A 166 -2.31 -7.54 -21.04
C ALA A 166 -2.01 -6.11 -21.51
N LEU A 167 -1.44 -5.30 -20.62
CA LEU A 167 -1.05 -3.93 -20.92
C LEU A 167 0.01 -3.85 -22.04
N ASN A 168 1.07 -4.65 -21.92
CA ASN A 168 2.12 -4.73 -22.96
C ASN A 168 1.54 -4.99 -24.35
N LYS A 169 0.66 -5.99 -24.46
CA LYS A 169 0.02 -6.36 -25.71
C LYS A 169 -0.71 -5.19 -26.36
N GLN A 170 -1.51 -4.46 -25.61
CA GLN A 170 -2.37 -3.42 -26.15
C GLN A 170 -1.58 -2.11 -26.39
N ALA A 171 -0.65 -1.76 -25.50
CA ALA A 171 0.22 -0.61 -25.69
C ALA A 171 1.12 -0.74 -26.92
N LEU A 172 1.65 -1.92 -27.21
CA LEU A 172 2.42 -2.18 -28.44
C LEU A 172 1.56 -2.02 -29.70
N ARG A 173 0.27 -2.40 -29.69
CA ARG A 173 -0.64 -2.16 -30.83
C ARG A 173 -0.71 -0.65 -31.12
N ILE A 174 -0.95 0.18 -30.12
CA ILE A 174 -0.96 1.63 -30.26
C ILE A 174 0.38 2.15 -30.81
N LEU A 175 1.51 1.74 -30.23
CA LEU A 175 2.83 2.17 -30.67
C LEU A 175 3.10 1.81 -32.15
N ARG A 176 2.64 0.64 -32.61
CA ARG A 176 2.76 0.24 -34.03
C ARG A 176 1.98 1.15 -34.95
N LEU A 177 0.80 1.61 -34.53
CA LEU A 177 -0.01 2.57 -35.29
C LEU A 177 0.69 3.94 -35.44
N PHE A 178 1.48 4.34 -34.42
CA PHE A 178 2.36 5.53 -34.50
C PHE A 178 3.70 5.26 -35.20
N GLY A 179 3.88 4.10 -35.85
CA GLY A 179 5.07 3.75 -36.60
C GLY A 179 6.28 3.31 -35.77
N ASN A 180 6.16 3.18 -34.47
CA ASN A 180 7.25 2.67 -33.63
C ASN A 180 7.44 1.16 -33.87
N LYS A 181 8.57 0.79 -34.48
CA LYS A 181 8.95 -0.61 -34.79
C LYS A 181 10.06 -1.14 -33.90
N GLU A 182 10.69 -0.27 -33.10
CA GLU A 182 11.85 -0.60 -32.28
C GLU A 182 11.44 -1.20 -30.93
N ALA A 183 10.49 -0.59 -30.23
CA ALA A 183 10.02 -1.09 -28.95
C ALA A 183 9.41 -2.49 -29.13
N VAL A 184 9.91 -3.47 -28.40
CA VAL A 184 9.38 -4.84 -28.38
C VAL A 184 8.60 -5.13 -27.10
N ARG A 185 8.68 -4.22 -26.12
CA ARG A 185 7.97 -4.34 -24.83
C ARG A 185 7.58 -2.97 -24.27
N VAL A 186 6.40 -2.94 -23.67
CA VAL A 186 5.93 -1.84 -22.80
C VAL A 186 5.65 -2.41 -21.43
N PHE A 187 6.07 -1.72 -20.38
CA PHE A 187 5.84 -2.13 -19.01
C PHE A 187 5.51 -0.92 -18.12
N PRO A 188 4.66 -1.12 -17.11
CA PRO A 188 4.44 -0.11 -16.10
C PRO A 188 5.64 0.00 -15.17
N THR A 189 6.00 1.23 -14.81
CA THR A 189 7.02 1.54 -13.81
C THR A 189 6.36 2.17 -12.59
N VAL A 190 6.86 1.84 -11.41
CA VAL A 190 6.31 2.32 -10.15
C VAL A 190 7.41 2.65 -9.15
N GLY A 191 7.25 3.78 -8.45
CA GLY A 191 8.03 4.16 -7.26
C GLY A 191 7.06 4.41 -6.10
N PRO A 192 6.89 3.47 -5.17
CA PRO A 192 6.00 3.67 -4.02
C PRO A 192 6.72 4.41 -2.89
N GLU A 193 6.13 5.49 -2.41
CA GLU A 193 6.62 6.26 -1.26
C GLU A 193 6.07 5.64 0.03
N GLN A 194 6.94 5.06 0.86
CA GLN A 194 6.54 4.32 2.06
C GLN A 194 6.57 5.22 3.29
N GLU A 195 5.41 5.63 3.76
CA GLU A 195 5.26 6.31 5.05
C GLU A 195 5.15 5.30 6.20
N TYR A 196 5.63 5.68 7.38
CA TYR A 196 5.64 4.84 8.59
C TYR A 196 5.82 5.67 9.86
N PHE A 197 5.42 5.08 11.01
CA PHE A 197 5.72 5.64 12.32
C PHE A 197 6.81 4.84 13.02
N LEU A 198 7.61 5.52 13.83
CA LEU A 198 8.55 4.89 14.76
C LEU A 198 8.16 5.23 16.20
N VAL A 199 8.12 4.21 17.05
CA VAL A 199 7.89 4.35 18.49
C VAL A 199 8.93 3.56 19.27
N ASP A 200 9.25 4.02 20.47
CA ASP A 200 10.14 3.29 21.36
C ASP A 200 9.56 1.91 21.72
N LYS A 201 10.38 0.87 21.67
CA LYS A 201 9.96 -0.52 21.88
C LYS A 201 9.41 -0.78 23.28
N GLU A 202 9.99 -0.16 24.30
CA GLU A 202 9.54 -0.32 25.69
C GLU A 202 8.23 0.41 25.96
N VAL A 203 7.98 1.52 25.27
CA VAL A 203 6.70 2.24 25.33
C VAL A 203 5.62 1.45 24.58
N TYR A 204 5.95 0.96 23.38
CA TYR A 204 5.05 0.14 22.55
C TYR A 204 4.55 -1.12 23.27
N ARG A 205 5.45 -1.85 23.96
CA ARG A 205 5.09 -3.09 24.68
C ARG A 205 4.04 -2.90 25.77
N LYS A 206 3.88 -1.68 26.26
CA LYS A 206 2.87 -1.32 27.28
C LYS A 206 1.52 -0.91 26.66
N ARG A 207 1.37 -1.02 25.35
CA ARG A 207 0.15 -0.70 24.60
C ARG A 207 -0.39 -1.95 23.92
N PRO A 208 -1.26 -2.72 24.59
CA PRO A 208 -1.84 -3.96 24.04
C PRO A 208 -2.55 -3.75 22.71
N ASP A 209 -3.24 -2.61 22.53
CA ASP A 209 -3.88 -2.24 21.28
C ASP A 209 -2.88 -2.14 20.10
N LEU A 210 -1.77 -1.41 20.28
CA LEU A 210 -0.73 -1.33 19.24
C LEU A 210 -0.10 -2.70 18.94
N VAL A 211 0.12 -3.51 19.98
CA VAL A 211 0.72 -4.85 19.83
C VAL A 211 -0.18 -5.78 19.03
N VAL A 212 -1.50 -5.77 19.31
CA VAL A 212 -2.45 -6.72 18.71
C VAL A 212 -3.00 -6.21 17.39
N THR A 213 -3.34 -4.92 17.30
CA THR A 213 -4.07 -4.36 16.14
C THR A 213 -3.24 -3.44 15.24
N GLY A 214 -2.08 -3.00 15.71
CA GLY A 214 -1.22 -2.04 14.99
C GLY A 214 -1.69 -0.58 15.11
N ARG A 215 -2.83 -0.31 15.76
CA ARG A 215 -3.36 1.03 16.02
C ARG A 215 -3.81 1.20 17.46
N THR A 216 -3.89 2.45 17.91
CA THR A 216 -4.44 2.78 19.22
C THR A 216 -5.98 2.71 19.21
N LEU A 217 -6.55 1.96 20.16
CA LEU A 217 -8.00 1.88 20.37
C LEU A 217 -8.48 2.89 21.41
N PHE A 218 -7.56 3.42 22.21
CA PHE A 218 -7.73 4.50 23.18
C PHE A 218 -6.62 5.52 23.04
N GLY A 219 -6.87 6.75 23.44
CA GLY A 219 -5.86 7.80 23.49
C GLY A 219 -6.46 9.19 23.38
N ALA A 220 -6.41 9.94 24.49
CA ALA A 220 -6.82 11.33 24.51
C ALA A 220 -5.85 12.22 23.72
N LYS A 221 -6.37 13.34 23.19
CA LYS A 221 -5.55 14.30 22.46
C LYS A 221 -4.41 14.82 23.35
N PRO A 222 -3.13 14.74 22.90
CA PRO A 222 -2.02 15.27 23.68
C PRO A 222 -2.02 16.81 23.70
N PRO A 223 -1.30 17.43 24.65
CA PRO A 223 -1.14 18.90 24.69
C PRO A 223 -0.53 19.48 23.41
N LYS A 224 0.38 18.75 22.77
CA LYS A 224 0.94 19.05 21.45
C LYS A 224 0.93 17.82 20.59
N GLY A 225 0.30 17.91 19.41
CA GLY A 225 0.37 16.96 18.31
C GLY A 225 1.16 17.55 17.14
N GLN A 226 0.49 17.81 16.02
CA GLN A 226 1.08 18.35 14.78
C GLN A 226 0.69 19.82 14.51
N GLU A 227 0.14 20.54 15.49
CA GLU A 227 -0.49 21.85 15.31
C GLU A 227 0.44 22.93 14.73
N LEU A 228 1.75 22.80 14.92
CA LEU A 228 2.73 23.76 14.40
C LEU A 228 3.34 23.32 13.06
N GLU A 229 3.03 22.11 12.60
CA GLU A 229 3.61 21.51 11.39
C GLU A 229 5.14 21.56 11.36
N ASP A 230 5.77 21.55 12.55
CA ASP A 230 7.21 21.75 12.77
C ASP A 230 8.04 20.45 12.67
N HIS A 231 7.40 19.32 12.37
CA HIS A 231 8.08 18.04 12.19
C HIS A 231 8.51 17.79 10.74
N TYR A 232 7.70 18.13 9.76
CA TYR A 232 7.96 17.84 8.35
C TYR A 232 9.30 18.37 7.83
N PHE A 233 9.61 19.65 8.07
CA PHE A 233 10.90 20.26 7.76
C PHE A 233 11.84 20.34 9.00
N GLY A 234 11.51 19.59 10.05
CA GLY A 234 12.32 19.51 11.25
C GLY A 234 13.61 18.70 11.04
N VAL A 235 14.54 18.85 11.98
CA VAL A 235 15.77 18.04 11.98
C VAL A 235 15.42 16.59 12.28
N ILE A 236 15.98 15.66 11.49
CA ILE A 236 15.89 14.23 11.77
C ILE A 236 16.67 13.96 13.06
N LYS A 237 16.00 13.42 14.07
CA LYS A 237 16.61 13.11 15.36
C LYS A 237 17.71 12.05 15.22
N PRO A 238 18.79 12.09 16.01
CA PRO A 238 19.94 11.19 15.85
C PRO A 238 19.60 9.70 15.88
N ARG A 239 18.67 9.27 16.74
CA ARG A 239 18.22 7.88 16.82
C ARG A 239 17.49 7.43 15.54
N VAL A 240 16.63 8.28 15.01
CA VAL A 240 15.91 8.07 13.76
C VAL A 240 16.88 8.06 12.58
N GLN A 241 17.85 8.97 12.54
CA GLN A 241 18.87 9.00 11.49
C GLN A 241 19.74 7.74 11.47
N ALA A 242 20.10 7.20 12.64
CA ALA A 242 20.80 5.95 12.74
C ALA A 242 19.99 4.77 12.17
N PHE A 243 18.70 4.73 12.48
CA PHE A 243 17.78 3.75 11.89
C PHE A 243 17.69 3.90 10.37
N MET A 244 17.45 5.11 9.86
CA MET A 244 17.32 5.36 8.41
C MET A 244 18.59 4.96 7.65
N LYS A 245 19.76 5.26 8.19
CA LYS A 245 21.04 4.88 7.62
C LYS A 245 21.21 3.36 7.53
N ASP A 246 20.87 2.64 8.61
CA ASP A 246 20.94 1.18 8.62
C ASP A 246 19.91 0.56 7.67
N LEU A 247 18.68 1.11 7.65
CA LEU A 247 17.64 0.69 6.72
C LEU A 247 18.10 0.82 5.27
N ASN A 248 18.60 1.98 4.88
CA ASN A 248 19.11 2.20 3.53
C ASN A 248 20.24 1.20 3.18
N THR A 249 21.16 0.96 4.12
CA THR A 249 22.26 -0.01 3.92
C THR A 249 21.74 -1.42 3.65
N GLU A 250 20.78 -1.90 4.43
CA GLU A 250 20.17 -3.22 4.22
C GLU A 250 19.37 -3.28 2.90
N LEU A 251 18.64 -2.24 2.55
CA LEU A 251 17.89 -2.17 1.29
C LEU A 251 18.84 -2.14 0.08
N TRP A 252 19.93 -1.36 0.13
CA TRP A 252 20.92 -1.30 -0.95
C TRP A 252 21.63 -2.64 -1.17
N LYS A 253 21.95 -3.37 -0.10
CA LYS A 253 22.50 -4.74 -0.22
C LYS A 253 21.56 -5.68 -1.00
N LEU A 254 20.27 -5.51 -0.86
CA LEU A 254 19.25 -6.26 -1.61
C LEU A 254 18.98 -5.72 -3.02
N GLY A 255 19.65 -4.65 -3.43
CA GLY A 255 19.45 -4.01 -4.73
C GLY A 255 18.20 -3.11 -4.79
N ILE A 256 17.61 -2.75 -3.65
CA ILE A 256 16.48 -1.85 -3.56
C ILE A 256 16.98 -0.40 -3.63
N LEU A 257 16.41 0.38 -4.54
CA LEU A 257 16.86 1.74 -4.87
C LEU A 257 16.32 2.79 -3.88
N ALA A 258 16.45 2.57 -2.57
CA ALA A 258 16.10 3.54 -1.56
C ALA A 258 16.89 4.84 -1.76
N LYS A 259 16.21 5.98 -1.88
CA LYS A 259 16.85 7.25 -2.25
C LYS A 259 16.54 8.39 -1.30
N THR A 260 15.28 8.59 -0.94
CA THR A 260 14.84 9.72 -0.13
C THR A 260 14.38 9.24 1.23
N GLU A 261 14.80 9.95 2.27
CA GLU A 261 14.36 9.77 3.65
C GLU A 261 14.09 11.13 4.26
N HIS A 262 12.95 11.31 4.93
CA HIS A 262 12.61 12.54 5.63
C HIS A 262 11.53 12.32 6.70
N ASN A 263 11.26 13.39 7.48
CA ASN A 263 10.14 13.43 8.40
C ASN A 263 8.83 13.72 7.67
N GLU A 264 7.73 13.13 8.12
CA GLU A 264 6.38 13.47 7.73
C GLU A 264 5.70 14.45 8.70
N VAL A 265 4.45 14.84 8.43
CA VAL A 265 3.75 15.91 9.18
C VAL A 265 3.47 15.51 10.63
N ALA A 266 3.02 14.26 10.86
CA ALA A 266 2.76 13.83 12.23
C ALA A 266 4.06 13.60 13.04
N PRO A 267 4.08 13.90 14.34
CA PRO A 267 5.20 13.52 15.18
C PRO A 267 5.49 12.02 15.11
N ALA A 268 6.77 11.65 15.10
CA ALA A 268 7.25 10.28 14.95
C ALA A 268 6.91 9.60 13.61
N GLN A 269 6.41 10.34 12.62
CA GLN A 269 6.13 9.86 11.27
C GLN A 269 7.28 10.21 10.31
N HIS A 270 7.59 9.28 9.42
CA HIS A 270 8.70 9.37 8.48
C HIS A 270 8.32 8.72 7.16
N GLU A 271 9.10 9.01 6.12
CA GLU A 271 8.94 8.42 4.79
C GLU A 271 10.28 7.92 4.22
N MET A 272 10.18 6.85 3.45
CA MET A 272 11.24 6.39 2.55
C MET A 272 10.68 6.29 1.13
N ALA A 273 11.33 6.94 0.17
CA ALA A 273 10.96 6.88 -1.24
C ALA A 273 12.07 6.24 -2.08
N PRO A 274 11.78 5.18 -2.87
CA PRO A 274 12.73 4.58 -3.79
C PRO A 274 12.70 5.27 -5.14
N ILE A 275 13.75 5.03 -5.95
CA ILE A 275 13.68 5.27 -7.38
C ILE A 275 12.73 4.23 -7.99
N PHE A 276 11.94 4.63 -8.97
CA PHE A 276 10.99 3.74 -9.66
C PHE A 276 11.70 2.61 -10.42
N THR A 277 11.02 1.50 -10.55
CA THR A 277 11.42 0.35 -11.37
C THR A 277 10.18 -0.33 -11.97
N THR A 278 10.36 -1.43 -12.73
CA THR A 278 9.22 -2.21 -13.24
C THR A 278 8.31 -2.68 -12.11
N VAL A 279 7.03 -2.65 -12.32
CA VAL A 279 6.03 -2.80 -11.25
C VAL A 279 6.13 -4.12 -10.48
N ASN A 280 6.50 -5.22 -11.14
CA ASN A 280 6.70 -6.51 -10.47
C ASN A 280 7.90 -6.49 -9.52
N ILE A 281 9.00 -5.88 -9.93
CA ILE A 281 10.19 -5.68 -9.07
C ILE A 281 9.86 -4.68 -7.95
N ALA A 282 9.20 -3.57 -8.28
CA ALA A 282 8.78 -2.58 -7.28
C ALA A 282 7.87 -3.20 -6.20
N ALA A 283 6.97 -4.12 -6.59
CA ALA A 283 6.10 -4.82 -5.66
C ALA A 283 6.89 -5.75 -4.73
N ASP A 284 7.82 -6.54 -5.24
CA ASP A 284 8.68 -7.39 -4.42
C ASP A 284 9.56 -6.54 -3.50
N HIS A 285 10.18 -5.49 -4.02
CA HIS A 285 11.00 -4.57 -3.24
C HIS A 285 10.22 -3.88 -2.12
N ASN A 286 8.97 -3.46 -2.37
CA ASN A 286 8.15 -2.84 -1.33
C ASN A 286 7.77 -3.84 -0.23
N GLN A 287 7.45 -5.09 -0.56
CA GLN A 287 7.19 -6.13 0.44
C GLN A 287 8.44 -6.39 1.31
N LEU A 288 9.63 -6.47 0.68
CA LEU A 288 10.91 -6.57 1.40
C LEU A 288 11.16 -5.35 2.27
N THR A 289 10.93 -4.16 1.76
CA THR A 289 11.10 -2.91 2.51
C THR A 289 10.27 -2.93 3.79
N MET A 290 8.99 -3.34 3.71
CA MET A 290 8.12 -3.44 4.89
C MET A 290 8.63 -4.46 5.93
N ASP A 291 9.20 -5.59 5.49
CA ASP A 291 9.81 -6.59 6.38
C ASP A 291 11.09 -6.04 7.03
N ILE A 292 12.00 -5.49 6.23
CA ILE A 292 13.28 -4.97 6.69
C ILE A 292 13.12 -3.77 7.62
N MET A 293 12.17 -2.85 7.35
CA MET A 293 11.87 -1.72 8.24
C MET A 293 11.56 -2.17 9.67
N LYS A 294 10.73 -3.21 9.82
CA LYS A 294 10.40 -3.76 11.14
C LYS A 294 11.61 -4.35 11.85
N LYS A 295 12.43 -5.10 11.11
CA LYS A 295 13.64 -5.74 11.65
C LYS A 295 14.72 -4.73 12.05
N VAL A 296 14.95 -3.72 11.21
CA VAL A 296 15.89 -2.65 11.51
C VAL A 296 15.43 -1.82 12.70
N ALA A 297 14.13 -1.47 12.77
CA ALA A 297 13.57 -0.77 13.92
C ALA A 297 13.80 -1.55 15.23
N ASP A 298 13.58 -2.86 15.21
CA ASP A 298 13.81 -3.75 16.36
C ASP A 298 15.26 -3.70 16.85
N ARG A 299 16.23 -3.72 15.92
CA ARG A 299 17.67 -3.57 16.23
C ARG A 299 18.01 -2.25 16.91
N HIS A 300 17.30 -1.18 16.58
CA HIS A 300 17.45 0.15 17.19
C HIS A 300 16.59 0.36 18.45
N GLY A 301 15.98 -0.69 19.00
CA GLY A 301 15.09 -0.59 20.15
C GLY A 301 13.81 0.21 19.87
N MET A 302 13.35 0.19 18.63
CA MET A 302 12.13 0.85 18.16
C MET A 302 11.20 -0.17 17.50
N VAL A 303 9.96 0.25 17.24
CA VAL A 303 8.98 -0.49 16.45
C VAL A 303 8.53 0.39 15.30
N CYS A 304 8.55 -0.18 14.09
CA CYS A 304 8.01 0.46 12.88
C CYS A 304 6.55 0.08 12.71
N LEU A 305 5.67 1.08 12.78
CA LEU A 305 4.23 0.92 12.56
C LEU A 305 3.90 1.25 11.10
N LEU A 306 3.33 0.27 10.41
CA LEU A 306 2.89 0.41 9.00
C LEU A 306 1.36 0.48 8.88
N HIS A 307 0.63 0.53 9.98
CA HIS A 307 -0.82 0.74 9.95
C HIS A 307 -1.15 2.11 9.37
N GLU A 308 -2.25 2.23 8.64
CA GLU A 308 -2.67 3.45 7.95
C GLU A 308 -3.02 4.60 8.91
N LYS A 309 -3.51 4.27 10.11
CA LYS A 309 -3.91 5.25 11.13
C LYS A 309 -3.57 4.75 12.54
N PRO A 310 -2.28 4.73 12.92
CA PRO A 310 -1.89 4.25 14.25
C PRO A 310 -2.39 5.15 15.39
N PHE A 311 -2.53 6.45 15.11
CA PHE A 311 -2.92 7.47 16.10
C PHE A 311 -4.04 8.33 15.55
N GLU A 312 -5.13 8.45 16.32
CA GLU A 312 -6.25 9.33 15.97
C GLU A 312 -5.84 10.80 16.16
N GLY A 313 -6.40 11.70 15.31
CA GLY A 313 -6.18 13.14 15.43
C GLY A 313 -4.86 13.67 14.84
N VAL A 314 -4.00 12.81 14.27
CA VAL A 314 -2.82 13.19 13.51
C VAL A 314 -2.85 12.54 12.12
N ASN A 315 -1.95 12.95 11.20
CA ASN A 315 -1.87 12.34 9.87
C ASN A 315 -1.73 10.82 9.94
N GLY A 316 -2.38 10.13 9.01
CA GLY A 316 -2.17 8.72 8.78
C GLY A 316 -1.03 8.47 7.78
N SER A 317 -0.64 7.21 7.61
CA SER A 317 0.41 6.79 6.69
C SER A 317 -0.15 6.16 5.43
N GLY A 318 0.30 6.66 4.30
CA GLY A 318 -0.02 6.16 2.97
C GLY A 318 1.18 5.53 2.29
N LYS A 319 0.96 5.26 1.00
CA LYS A 319 1.95 4.75 0.08
C LYS A 319 1.63 5.29 -1.30
N HIS A 320 2.16 6.49 -1.62
CA HIS A 320 1.87 7.10 -2.90
C HIS A 320 2.49 6.26 -4.02
N ASN A 321 1.65 5.79 -4.94
CA ASN A 321 2.05 4.91 -6.04
C ASN A 321 2.31 5.76 -7.29
N ASN A 322 3.56 6.15 -7.50
CA ASN A 322 4.00 6.90 -8.68
C ASN A 322 4.08 5.95 -9.87
N TYR A 323 3.17 6.10 -10.82
CA TYR A 323 2.93 5.20 -11.94
C TYR A 323 3.22 5.85 -13.29
N ALA A 324 4.00 5.18 -14.13
CA ALA A 324 4.21 5.56 -15.53
C ALA A 324 4.28 4.34 -16.44
N LEU A 325 4.32 4.57 -17.75
CA LEU A 325 4.46 3.53 -18.78
C LEU A 325 5.76 3.76 -19.55
N SER A 326 6.60 2.74 -19.62
CA SER A 326 7.89 2.83 -20.32
C SER A 326 8.05 1.73 -21.37
N THR A 327 8.75 2.06 -22.44
CA THR A 327 9.22 1.08 -23.41
C THR A 327 10.56 0.46 -22.99
N ASP A 328 10.90 -0.69 -23.52
CA ASP A 328 12.22 -1.32 -23.37
C ASP A 328 13.36 -0.49 -24.02
N THR A 329 13.02 0.50 -24.86
CA THR A 329 13.95 1.47 -25.42
C THR A 329 14.16 2.71 -24.53
N GLY A 330 13.51 2.75 -23.33
CA GLY A 330 13.69 3.83 -22.36
C GLY A 330 12.78 5.05 -22.55
N VAL A 331 11.78 4.97 -23.43
CA VAL A 331 10.82 6.07 -23.65
C VAL A 331 9.69 5.99 -22.63
N ASN A 332 9.46 7.08 -21.90
CA ASN A 332 8.28 7.23 -21.06
C ASN A 332 7.08 7.70 -21.92
N LEU A 333 6.02 6.89 -21.98
CA LEU A 333 4.82 7.18 -22.79
C LEU A 333 3.91 8.24 -22.17
N LEU A 334 4.18 8.64 -20.92
CA LEU A 334 3.49 9.71 -20.21
C LEU A 334 4.34 11.00 -20.16
N ASP A 335 5.43 11.07 -20.90
CA ASP A 335 6.18 12.30 -21.05
C ASP A 335 5.50 13.18 -22.12
N PRO A 336 4.96 14.36 -21.73
CA PRO A 336 4.29 15.26 -22.67
C PRO A 336 5.23 15.90 -23.68
N GLY A 337 6.55 15.93 -23.38
CA GLY A 337 7.53 16.67 -24.18
C GLY A 337 7.39 18.19 -24.04
N ASP A 338 8.02 18.92 -24.97
CA ASP A 338 8.03 20.40 -24.97
C ASP A 338 6.71 20.99 -25.51
N THR A 339 5.98 20.25 -26.34
CA THR A 339 4.70 20.67 -26.94
C THR A 339 3.60 19.63 -26.69
N PRO A 340 3.04 19.57 -25.46
CA PRO A 340 2.04 18.55 -25.08
C PRO A 340 0.82 18.50 -25.99
N SER A 341 0.35 19.66 -26.48
CA SER A 341 -0.81 19.76 -27.37
C SER A 341 -0.59 19.16 -28.77
N GLU A 342 0.65 19.00 -29.20
CA GLU A 342 1.03 18.44 -30.51
C GLU A 342 1.49 16.97 -30.39
N ASN A 343 1.69 16.47 -29.18
CA ASN A 343 2.14 15.09 -28.93
C ASN A 343 0.96 14.11 -28.95
N ALA A 344 0.51 13.74 -30.12
CA ALA A 344 -0.64 12.86 -30.32
C ALA A 344 -0.48 11.50 -29.64
N GLN A 345 0.73 10.91 -29.61
CA GLN A 345 0.99 9.65 -28.90
C GLN A 345 0.75 9.80 -27.38
N PHE A 346 1.33 10.85 -26.78
CA PHE A 346 1.10 11.17 -25.37
C PHE A 346 -0.40 11.36 -25.07
N LEU A 347 -1.10 12.15 -25.91
CA LEU A 347 -2.52 12.43 -25.74
C LEU A 347 -3.39 11.16 -25.84
N VAL A 348 -3.04 10.18 -26.67
CA VAL A 348 -3.73 8.89 -26.72
C VAL A 348 -3.54 8.12 -25.42
N PHE A 349 -2.31 7.99 -24.91
CA PHE A 349 -2.07 7.31 -23.62
C PHE A 349 -2.71 8.05 -22.46
N LEU A 350 -2.64 9.38 -22.43
CA LEU A 350 -3.30 10.20 -21.41
C LEU A 350 -4.82 10.00 -21.43
N SER A 351 -5.45 10.09 -22.59
CA SER A 351 -6.89 9.91 -22.74
C SER A 351 -7.33 8.47 -22.40
N ALA A 352 -6.49 7.48 -22.72
CA ALA A 352 -6.74 6.10 -22.32
C ALA A 352 -6.74 5.90 -20.79
N ILE A 353 -5.81 6.54 -20.08
CA ILE A 353 -5.75 6.48 -18.62
C ILE A 353 -6.94 7.21 -18.01
N ILE A 354 -7.30 8.39 -18.51
CA ILE A 354 -8.47 9.13 -18.04
C ILE A 354 -9.74 8.29 -18.18
N ALA A 355 -9.95 7.69 -19.35
CA ALA A 355 -11.11 6.83 -19.60
C ALA A 355 -11.10 5.56 -18.73
N ALA A 356 -9.95 4.92 -18.58
CA ALA A 356 -9.80 3.73 -17.73
C ALA A 356 -10.15 4.00 -16.27
N VAL A 357 -9.68 5.13 -15.73
CA VAL A 357 -9.94 5.52 -14.34
C VAL A 357 -11.42 5.91 -14.15
N ASP A 358 -12.03 6.59 -15.11
CA ASP A 358 -13.45 6.94 -15.04
C ASP A 358 -14.36 5.72 -15.16
N ASP A 359 -14.14 4.85 -16.13
CA ASP A 359 -14.94 3.64 -16.36
C ASP A 359 -14.86 2.64 -15.18
N TYR A 360 -13.68 2.58 -14.53
CA TYR A 360 -13.38 1.63 -13.46
C TYR A 360 -13.02 2.30 -12.13
N GLN A 361 -13.58 3.50 -11.86
CA GLN A 361 -13.39 4.22 -10.59
C GLN A 361 -13.79 3.38 -9.37
N ASP A 362 -14.79 2.52 -9.52
CA ASP A 362 -15.21 1.55 -8.51
C ASP A 362 -14.08 0.56 -8.17
N LEU A 363 -13.42 -0.01 -9.17
CA LEU A 363 -12.27 -0.90 -8.96
C LEU A 363 -11.06 -0.16 -8.39
N MET A 364 -10.83 1.09 -8.77
CA MET A 364 -9.77 1.91 -8.18
C MET A 364 -10.01 2.09 -6.66
N ARG A 365 -11.26 2.29 -6.24
CA ARG A 365 -11.61 2.37 -4.81
C ARG A 365 -11.49 1.00 -4.11
N VAL A 366 -11.92 -0.10 -4.76
CA VAL A 366 -11.73 -1.48 -4.27
C VAL A 366 -10.26 -1.81 -4.06
N ALA A 367 -9.38 -1.32 -4.93
CA ALA A 367 -7.94 -1.58 -4.87
C ALA A 367 -7.31 -1.17 -3.54
N VAL A 368 -7.84 -0.12 -2.92
CA VAL A 368 -7.32 0.48 -1.69
C VAL A 368 -8.25 0.26 -0.48
N ALA A 369 -9.28 -0.55 -0.64
CA ALA A 369 -10.24 -0.85 0.42
C ALA A 369 -9.63 -1.79 1.48
N SER A 370 -9.58 -1.33 2.72
CA SER A 370 -9.23 -2.09 3.93
C SER A 370 -9.76 -1.37 5.18
N ALA A 371 -9.96 -2.12 6.28
CA ALA A 371 -10.38 -1.54 7.54
C ALA A 371 -9.44 -0.43 8.02
N GLY A 372 -8.12 -0.64 7.92
CA GLY A 372 -7.12 0.36 8.30
C GLY A 372 -7.21 1.63 7.46
N ASN A 373 -7.37 1.49 6.14
CA ASN A 373 -7.40 2.63 5.22
C ASN A 373 -8.72 3.43 5.30
N ASP A 374 -9.82 2.81 5.75
CA ASP A 374 -11.08 3.52 6.02
C ASP A 374 -10.91 4.57 7.12
N HIS A 375 -10.01 4.37 8.08
CA HIS A 375 -9.67 5.36 9.11
C HIS A 375 -8.81 6.51 8.60
N ARG A 376 -8.10 6.33 7.48
CA ARG A 376 -7.16 7.32 6.93
C ARG A 376 -7.80 8.23 5.89
N LEU A 377 -8.62 7.70 4.97
CA LEU A 377 -9.13 8.44 3.82
C LEU A 377 -10.03 9.63 4.21
N GLY A 378 -9.87 10.75 3.48
CA GLY A 378 -10.77 11.91 3.55
C GLY A 378 -10.29 13.06 4.40
N ALA A 379 -9.12 12.98 5.03
CA ALA A 379 -8.54 14.08 5.81
C ALA A 379 -7.01 13.94 5.96
N ASN A 380 -6.34 15.03 6.39
CA ASN A 380 -4.92 15.01 6.76
C ASN A 380 -4.02 14.39 5.66
N GLU A 381 -4.04 14.99 4.47
CA GLU A 381 -3.28 14.59 3.27
C GLU A 381 -3.72 13.28 2.61
N ALA A 382 -4.66 12.55 3.19
CA ALA A 382 -5.27 11.39 2.56
C ALA A 382 -6.45 11.82 1.67
N PRO A 383 -6.50 11.39 0.39
CA PRO A 383 -7.57 11.81 -0.52
C PRO A 383 -8.93 11.26 -0.08
N PRO A 384 -10.03 11.90 -0.54
CA PRO A 384 -11.37 11.39 -0.28
C PRO A 384 -11.64 10.07 -1.01
N ALA A 385 -12.73 9.40 -0.64
CA ALA A 385 -13.16 8.13 -1.24
C ALA A 385 -13.72 8.27 -2.68
N ILE A 386 -13.89 9.50 -3.17
CA ILE A 386 -14.30 9.79 -4.55
C ILE A 386 -13.06 9.78 -5.44
N ILE A 387 -13.02 8.90 -6.42
CA ILE A 387 -11.93 8.88 -7.39
C ILE A 387 -12.11 10.04 -8.38
N SER A 388 -11.08 10.87 -8.51
CA SER A 388 -10.98 11.95 -9.48
C SER A 388 -9.53 12.11 -9.95
N ILE A 389 -9.34 12.80 -11.07
CA ILE A 389 -8.03 13.03 -11.69
C ILE A 389 -7.69 14.50 -11.63
N PHE A 390 -6.51 14.83 -11.10
CA PHE A 390 -5.91 16.15 -11.21
C PHE A 390 -4.90 16.16 -12.36
N LEU A 391 -4.98 17.14 -13.24
CA LEU A 391 -4.07 17.30 -14.40
C LEU A 391 -3.24 18.57 -14.33
N GLY A 392 -3.66 19.54 -13.54
CA GLY A 392 -3.10 20.89 -13.52
C GLY A 392 -3.60 21.78 -14.66
N ASP A 393 -3.21 23.05 -14.60
CA ASP A 393 -3.83 24.09 -15.43
C ASP A 393 -3.52 23.89 -16.93
N GLU A 394 -2.25 23.69 -17.29
CA GLU A 394 -1.82 23.56 -18.70
C GLU A 394 -2.49 22.40 -19.42
N LEU A 395 -2.47 21.19 -18.83
CA LEU A 395 -3.13 20.03 -19.45
C LEU A 395 -4.65 20.16 -19.47
N ASN A 396 -5.23 20.79 -18.45
CA ASN A 396 -6.67 21.04 -18.43
C ASN A 396 -7.10 21.98 -19.58
N GLU A 397 -6.37 23.07 -19.81
CA GLU A 397 -6.60 23.99 -20.92
C GLU A 397 -6.44 23.31 -22.30
N ILE A 398 -5.41 22.46 -22.45
CA ILE A 398 -5.22 21.66 -23.65
C ILE A 398 -6.42 20.74 -23.90
N ILE A 399 -6.85 20.01 -22.88
CA ILE A 399 -8.01 19.10 -22.98
C ILE A 399 -9.29 19.87 -23.31
N GLU A 400 -9.54 20.98 -22.65
CA GLU A 400 -10.70 21.84 -22.95
C GLU A 400 -10.65 22.36 -24.40
N SER A 401 -9.49 22.75 -24.88
CA SER A 401 -9.34 23.19 -26.28
C SER A 401 -9.64 22.07 -27.28
N ILE A 402 -9.19 20.85 -27.00
CA ILE A 402 -9.46 19.66 -27.83
C ILE A 402 -10.98 19.36 -27.84
N VAL A 403 -11.60 19.32 -26.67
CA VAL A 403 -13.03 19.02 -26.53
C VAL A 403 -13.89 20.09 -27.25
N ASN A 404 -13.57 21.35 -27.06
CA ASN A 404 -14.31 22.48 -27.64
C ASN A 404 -13.95 22.81 -29.10
N ALA A 405 -13.02 22.05 -29.69
CA ALA A 405 -12.46 22.32 -31.04
C ALA A 405 -11.94 23.76 -31.20
N SER A 406 -11.35 24.31 -30.14
CA SER A 406 -10.71 25.63 -30.13
C SER A 406 -9.20 25.50 -30.24
N LYS A 407 -8.53 26.61 -30.65
CA LYS A 407 -7.08 26.64 -30.72
C LYS A 407 -6.51 26.83 -29.33
N TYR A 408 -5.56 25.96 -28.93
CA TYR A 408 -4.75 26.16 -27.73
C TYR A 408 -3.66 27.21 -28.04
N GLU A 409 -3.49 28.17 -27.15
CA GLU A 409 -2.39 29.13 -27.20
C GLU A 409 -1.41 28.80 -26.07
N ALA A 410 -0.21 28.34 -26.47
CA ALA A 410 0.82 27.98 -25.51
C ALA A 410 1.29 29.20 -24.72
N HIS A 411 1.36 29.06 -23.41
CA HIS A 411 1.90 30.08 -22.53
C HIS A 411 3.42 29.95 -22.41
N GLU A 412 4.15 31.08 -22.51
CA GLU A 412 5.58 31.07 -22.19
C GLU A 412 5.75 30.75 -20.67
N ARG A 413 6.62 29.79 -20.36
CA ARG A 413 6.92 29.45 -18.96
C ARG A 413 7.60 30.61 -18.27
N ASP A 414 6.93 31.20 -17.29
CA ASP A 414 7.47 32.26 -16.45
C ASP A 414 8.72 31.79 -15.70
N GLN A 415 9.70 32.71 -15.61
CA GLN A 415 10.88 32.48 -14.76
C GLN A 415 10.54 32.81 -13.30
N MET A 416 10.76 31.86 -12.40
CA MET A 416 10.64 32.09 -10.98
C MET A 416 11.74 33.06 -10.52
N LYS A 417 11.33 34.21 -9.97
CA LYS A 417 12.21 35.25 -9.47
C LYS A 417 11.94 35.46 -7.98
N LEU A 418 12.85 35.04 -7.13
CA LEU A 418 12.71 35.15 -5.67
C LEU A 418 13.01 36.54 -5.11
N GLY A 419 13.28 37.55 -5.98
CA GLY A 419 13.52 38.91 -5.56
C GLY A 419 14.92 39.20 -4.99
N VAL A 420 15.80 38.21 -4.94
CA VAL A 420 17.18 38.31 -4.43
C VAL A 420 18.14 38.00 -5.60
N HIS A 421 19.07 38.93 -5.87
CA HIS A 421 19.95 38.84 -7.05
C HIS A 421 20.89 37.63 -7.07
N ILE A 422 21.32 37.15 -5.88
CA ILE A 422 22.23 36.00 -5.76
C ILE A 422 21.53 34.65 -5.91
N LEU A 423 20.19 34.59 -5.84
CA LEU A 423 19.46 33.36 -6.01
C LEU A 423 19.25 33.04 -7.50
N PRO A 424 19.39 31.76 -7.89
CA PRO A 424 19.20 31.36 -9.27
C PRO A 424 17.75 31.58 -9.72
N ARG A 425 17.59 31.90 -11.01
CA ARG A 425 16.31 31.89 -11.68
C ARG A 425 16.10 30.53 -12.31
N PHE A 426 14.90 30.01 -12.22
CA PHE A 426 14.52 28.72 -12.83
C PHE A 426 13.11 28.82 -13.42
N PRO A 427 12.80 28.00 -14.45
CA PRO A 427 11.46 27.97 -15.01
C PRO A 427 10.44 27.53 -13.95
N LYS A 428 9.30 28.20 -13.91
CA LYS A 428 8.16 27.75 -13.11
C LYS A 428 7.60 26.47 -13.70
N ASP A 429 7.28 25.48 -12.86
CA ASP A 429 6.57 24.28 -13.31
C ASP A 429 5.19 24.64 -13.87
N SER A 430 4.72 23.88 -14.86
CA SER A 430 3.43 24.11 -15.51
C SER A 430 2.24 23.84 -14.60
N THR A 431 2.42 23.03 -13.56
CA THR A 431 1.39 22.67 -12.60
C THR A 431 1.93 22.62 -11.18
N ASP A 432 1.07 22.90 -10.18
CA ASP A 432 1.34 22.56 -8.79
C ASP A 432 0.80 21.16 -8.47
N ARG A 433 1.19 20.58 -7.32
CA ARG A 433 0.66 19.31 -6.82
C ARG A 433 -0.65 19.56 -6.08
N ASN A 434 -1.69 18.78 -6.38
CA ASN A 434 -2.92 18.80 -5.60
C ASN A 434 -2.89 17.70 -4.54
N ARG A 435 -2.62 18.06 -3.30
CA ARG A 435 -2.52 17.15 -2.15
C ARG A 435 -3.84 16.43 -1.83
N THR A 436 -4.96 16.93 -2.32
CA THR A 436 -6.29 16.38 -2.05
C THR A 436 -6.79 15.46 -3.16
N SER A 437 -6.09 15.40 -4.30
CA SER A 437 -6.48 14.53 -5.41
C SER A 437 -6.07 13.07 -5.17
N PRO A 438 -6.96 12.11 -5.38
CA PRO A 438 -6.61 10.69 -5.28
C PRO A 438 -5.72 10.19 -6.42
N PHE A 439 -5.77 10.81 -7.59
CA PHE A 439 -5.00 10.43 -8.78
C PHE A 439 -4.53 11.69 -9.52
N ALA A 440 -3.27 12.05 -9.33
CA ALA A 440 -2.71 13.32 -9.81
C ALA A 440 -1.63 13.09 -10.86
N PHE A 441 -1.70 13.84 -11.98
CA PHE A 441 -0.62 13.91 -12.94
C PHE A 441 0.47 14.88 -12.43
N THR A 442 1.71 14.40 -12.37
CA THR A 442 2.84 15.15 -11.81
C THR A 442 3.97 15.34 -12.82
N GLY A 443 3.62 15.78 -14.03
CA GLY A 443 4.54 16.14 -15.10
C GLY A 443 4.81 15.04 -16.13
N ASN A 444 5.12 13.81 -15.69
CA ASN A 444 5.38 12.68 -16.60
C ASN A 444 4.95 11.32 -16.02
N LYS A 445 4.11 11.34 -14.99
CA LYS A 445 3.57 10.17 -14.30
C LYS A 445 2.30 10.53 -13.56
N PHE A 446 1.55 9.52 -13.17
CA PHE A 446 0.43 9.65 -12.23
C PHE A 446 0.84 9.21 -10.83
N GLU A 447 0.40 9.92 -9.84
CA GLU A 447 0.53 9.59 -8.43
C GLU A 447 -0.83 9.14 -7.87
N PHE A 448 -0.96 7.85 -7.52
CA PHE A 448 -2.15 7.32 -6.87
C PHE A 448 -1.95 7.36 -5.35
N ARG A 449 -2.65 8.29 -4.70
CA ARG A 449 -2.43 8.70 -3.31
C ARG A 449 -3.29 7.95 -2.27
N SER A 450 -4.29 7.20 -2.73
CA SER A 450 -5.27 6.55 -1.84
C SER A 450 -4.76 5.27 -1.17
N LEU A 451 -3.61 4.74 -1.58
CA LEU A 451 -3.09 3.47 -1.08
C LEU A 451 -2.56 3.59 0.36
N GLY A 452 -2.98 2.68 1.23
CA GLY A 452 -2.56 2.65 2.63
C GLY A 452 -1.16 2.07 2.83
N SER A 453 -0.47 2.50 3.89
CA SER A 453 0.92 2.13 4.20
C SER A 453 1.14 0.62 4.38
N ALA A 454 0.19 -0.12 4.97
CA ALA A 454 0.29 -1.57 5.18
C ALA A 454 -0.03 -2.39 3.93
N GLN A 455 -0.63 -1.78 2.90
CA GLN A 455 -1.13 -2.49 1.72
C GLN A 455 0.00 -2.85 0.74
N SER A 456 -0.20 -3.94 -0.02
CA SER A 456 0.66 -4.27 -1.16
C SER A 456 0.31 -3.38 -2.35
N ILE A 457 1.32 -2.89 -3.06
CA ILE A 457 1.13 -2.14 -4.30
C ILE A 457 0.63 -3.00 -5.47
N SER A 458 0.65 -4.32 -5.36
CA SER A 458 0.19 -5.22 -6.42
C SER A 458 -1.29 -5.00 -6.76
N GLY A 459 -2.16 -4.87 -5.76
CA GLY A 459 -3.60 -4.69 -5.96
C GLY A 459 -3.97 -3.52 -6.87
N PRO A 460 -3.61 -2.28 -6.52
CA PRO A 460 -3.93 -1.11 -7.34
C PRO A 460 -3.29 -1.16 -8.73
N ASN A 461 -2.07 -1.70 -8.84
CA ASN A 461 -1.40 -1.81 -10.13
C ASN A 461 -2.02 -2.90 -11.04
N VAL A 462 -2.52 -4.01 -10.49
CA VAL A 462 -3.31 -5.00 -11.25
C VAL A 462 -4.54 -4.34 -11.87
N ILE A 463 -5.28 -3.60 -11.07
CA ILE A 463 -6.51 -2.92 -11.53
C ILE A 463 -6.20 -1.87 -12.58
N LEU A 464 -5.25 -0.98 -12.30
CA LEU A 464 -4.87 0.10 -13.21
C LEU A 464 -4.35 -0.44 -14.55
N ASN A 465 -3.42 -1.40 -14.53
CA ASN A 465 -2.91 -2.04 -15.74
C ASN A 465 -4.02 -2.69 -16.57
N THR A 466 -4.96 -3.38 -15.91
CA THR A 466 -6.04 -4.11 -16.59
C THR A 466 -7.04 -3.14 -17.22
N ALA A 467 -7.43 -2.09 -16.51
CA ALA A 467 -8.33 -1.05 -17.01
C ALA A 467 -7.71 -0.30 -18.20
N ILE A 468 -6.44 0.09 -18.10
CA ILE A 468 -5.73 0.76 -19.20
C ILE A 468 -5.60 -0.19 -20.41
N ALA A 469 -5.27 -1.47 -20.19
CA ALA A 469 -5.19 -2.46 -21.27
C ALA A 469 -6.54 -2.61 -22.00
N ASP A 470 -7.64 -2.62 -21.30
CA ASP A 470 -8.98 -2.71 -21.88
C ASP A 470 -9.34 -1.49 -22.72
N THR A 471 -9.00 -0.31 -22.23
CA THR A 471 -9.23 0.94 -22.96
C THR A 471 -8.33 1.04 -24.21
N LEU A 472 -7.04 0.73 -24.07
CA LEU A 472 -6.11 0.71 -25.22
C LEU A 472 -6.52 -0.34 -26.26
N MET A 473 -7.08 -1.48 -25.85
CA MET A 473 -7.61 -2.49 -26.77
C MET A 473 -8.73 -1.90 -27.62
N LYS A 474 -9.71 -1.25 -27.00
CA LYS A 474 -10.83 -0.61 -27.71
C LYS A 474 -10.35 0.48 -28.66
N MET A 475 -9.39 1.30 -28.20
CA MET A 475 -8.79 2.35 -29.04
C MET A 475 -8.02 1.77 -30.23
N ALA A 476 -7.23 0.71 -30.02
CA ALA A 476 -6.51 0.06 -31.09
C ALA A 476 -7.45 -0.58 -32.13
N ASP A 477 -8.54 -1.25 -31.67
CA ASP A 477 -9.55 -1.84 -32.54
C ASP A 477 -10.21 -0.77 -33.44
N GLU A 478 -10.44 0.44 -32.93
CA GLU A 478 -10.99 1.57 -33.68
C GLU A 478 -9.99 2.15 -34.70
N LEU A 479 -8.72 2.30 -34.30
CA LEU A 479 -7.68 2.90 -35.13
C LEU A 479 -7.14 1.96 -36.23
N GLU A 480 -7.05 0.66 -35.98
CA GLU A 480 -6.54 -0.33 -36.95
C GLU A 480 -7.37 -0.41 -38.25
N GLY A 481 -8.64 0.05 -38.20
CA GLY A 481 -9.51 0.12 -39.37
C GLY A 481 -9.52 1.47 -40.10
N ALA A 482 -8.73 2.46 -39.66
CA ALA A 482 -8.80 3.82 -40.17
C ALA A 482 -8.03 3.99 -41.51
N GLU A 483 -8.66 4.66 -42.49
CA GLU A 483 -8.02 5.00 -43.76
C GLU A 483 -7.07 6.21 -43.58
N ASP A 484 -7.44 7.21 -42.80
CA ASP A 484 -6.62 8.37 -42.42
C ASP A 484 -6.34 8.33 -40.90
N MET A 485 -5.13 7.91 -40.57
CA MET A 485 -4.69 7.73 -39.20
C MET A 485 -4.70 9.05 -38.40
N THR A 486 -4.28 10.16 -39.00
CA THR A 486 -4.20 11.45 -38.29
C THR A 486 -5.58 11.93 -37.89
N THR A 487 -6.52 11.95 -38.84
CA THR A 487 -7.91 12.34 -38.56
C THR A 487 -8.57 11.39 -37.56
N ALA A 488 -8.29 10.08 -37.66
CA ALA A 488 -8.85 9.08 -36.73
C ALA A 488 -8.33 9.25 -35.30
N VAL A 489 -7.04 9.52 -35.11
CA VAL A 489 -6.43 9.77 -33.81
C VAL A 489 -7.01 11.03 -33.15
N ASP A 490 -7.12 12.14 -33.91
CA ASP A 490 -7.70 13.38 -33.40
C ASP A 490 -9.18 13.19 -32.99
N ALA A 491 -9.95 12.49 -33.81
CA ALA A 491 -11.35 12.16 -33.51
C ALA A 491 -11.47 11.27 -32.28
N LEU A 492 -10.61 10.25 -32.14
CA LEU A 492 -10.59 9.33 -31.00
C LEU A 492 -10.25 10.08 -29.70
N ILE A 493 -9.20 10.90 -29.69
CA ILE A 493 -8.80 11.68 -28.51
C ILE A 493 -9.97 12.59 -28.08
N ARG A 494 -10.54 13.37 -29.00
CA ARG A 494 -11.66 14.26 -28.71
C ARG A 494 -12.89 13.51 -28.20
N LYS A 495 -13.29 12.43 -28.83
CA LYS A 495 -14.40 11.57 -28.44
C LYS A 495 -14.20 11.04 -27.01
N THR A 496 -13.01 10.51 -26.74
CA THR A 496 -12.68 9.93 -25.44
C THR A 496 -12.67 10.97 -24.33
N LEU A 497 -11.95 12.08 -24.53
CA LEU A 497 -11.89 13.16 -23.57
C LEU A 497 -13.27 13.76 -23.29
N SER A 498 -14.08 14.01 -24.33
CA SER A 498 -15.45 14.54 -24.17
C SER A 498 -16.33 13.62 -23.32
N ALA A 499 -16.18 12.31 -23.44
CA ALA A 499 -16.97 11.33 -22.69
C ALA A 499 -16.56 11.23 -21.21
N HIS A 500 -15.29 11.53 -20.90
CA HIS A 500 -14.69 11.27 -19.57
C HIS A 500 -14.23 12.54 -18.83
N MET A 501 -14.59 13.74 -19.31
CA MET A 501 -14.29 15.01 -18.61
C MET A 501 -14.80 15.04 -17.16
N ARG A 502 -15.85 14.29 -16.85
CA ARG A 502 -16.50 14.28 -15.53
C ARG A 502 -15.55 13.87 -14.39
N ILE A 503 -14.51 13.04 -14.67
CA ILE A 503 -13.56 12.55 -13.66
C ILE A 503 -12.47 13.57 -13.35
N ILE A 504 -12.24 14.57 -14.25
CA ILE A 504 -11.19 15.57 -14.09
C ILE A 504 -11.65 16.64 -13.08
N PHE A 505 -10.83 16.84 -12.04
CA PHE A 505 -11.10 17.83 -11.01
C PHE A 505 -9.80 18.43 -10.47
N ASN A 506 -9.61 19.72 -10.69
CA ASN A 506 -8.42 20.46 -10.29
C ASN A 506 -8.60 21.27 -8.96
N GLY A 507 -9.77 21.13 -8.31
CA GLY A 507 -10.10 21.84 -7.09
C GLY A 507 -9.72 21.13 -5.79
N ASN A 508 -10.22 21.64 -4.67
CA ASN A 508 -10.01 21.08 -3.33
C ASN A 508 -10.94 19.87 -3.09
N GLY A 509 -10.37 18.67 -3.06
CA GLY A 509 -11.11 17.41 -2.84
C GLY A 509 -11.70 17.25 -1.42
N TYR A 510 -11.27 18.06 -0.44
CA TYR A 510 -11.82 18.04 0.92
C TYR A 510 -13.06 18.91 1.08
N ASP A 511 -13.39 19.75 0.10
CA ASP A 511 -14.54 20.63 0.18
C ASP A 511 -15.84 19.80 0.06
N GLN A 512 -16.81 20.08 0.94
CA GLN A 512 -18.14 19.47 0.87
C GLN A 512 -18.83 19.78 -0.47
N ALA A 513 -18.54 20.93 -1.07
CA ALA A 513 -19.02 21.28 -2.40
C ALA A 513 -18.56 20.29 -3.48
N TRP A 514 -17.36 19.67 -3.31
CA TRP A 514 -16.90 18.63 -4.22
C TRP A 514 -17.76 17.37 -4.14
N VAL A 515 -18.18 16.95 -2.96
CA VAL A 515 -19.06 15.77 -2.78
C VAL A 515 -20.36 15.95 -3.57
N GLU A 516 -20.97 17.14 -3.49
CA GLU A 516 -22.19 17.47 -4.23
C GLU A 516 -21.95 17.58 -5.74
N GLU A 517 -20.82 18.15 -6.14
CA GLU A 517 -20.40 18.23 -7.53
C GLU A 517 -20.14 16.84 -8.13
N ALA A 518 -19.41 16.00 -7.44
CA ALA A 518 -19.11 14.63 -7.86
C ALA A 518 -20.40 13.82 -8.07
N LYS A 519 -21.36 13.96 -7.17
CA LYS A 519 -22.69 13.36 -7.30
C LYS A 519 -23.44 13.85 -8.56
N ARG A 520 -23.41 15.16 -8.85
CA ARG A 520 -24.01 15.73 -10.07
C ARG A 520 -23.33 15.21 -11.35
N ARG A 521 -22.01 14.98 -11.30
CA ARG A 521 -21.23 14.39 -12.40
C ARG A 521 -21.45 12.87 -12.54
N GLY A 522 -22.16 12.23 -11.61
CA GLY A 522 -22.37 10.76 -11.59
C GLY A 522 -21.13 9.96 -11.19
N LEU A 523 -20.23 10.57 -10.43
CA LEU A 523 -19.09 9.88 -9.83
C LEU A 523 -19.52 9.13 -8.57
N LEU A 524 -18.85 8.00 -8.30
CA LEU A 524 -19.12 7.18 -7.13
C LEU A 524 -18.44 7.77 -5.89
N ASN A 525 -19.18 7.75 -4.78
CA ASN A 525 -18.63 7.99 -3.45
C ASN A 525 -18.80 6.71 -2.63
N LEU A 526 -17.71 6.00 -2.40
CA LEU A 526 -17.67 4.73 -1.68
C LEU A 526 -16.82 4.90 -0.41
N PRO A 527 -17.38 5.50 0.65
CA PRO A 527 -16.60 5.95 1.82
C PRO A 527 -15.94 4.82 2.59
N THR A 528 -16.57 3.64 2.64
CA THR A 528 -16.05 2.50 3.40
C THR A 528 -15.68 1.31 2.51
N THR A 529 -14.88 0.42 3.05
CA THR A 529 -14.55 -0.87 2.43
C THR A 529 -15.81 -1.68 2.11
N VAL A 530 -16.80 -1.66 3.00
CA VAL A 530 -18.07 -2.38 2.84
C VAL A 530 -18.88 -1.84 1.67
N ASP A 531 -18.79 -0.53 1.39
CA ASP A 531 -19.45 0.09 0.24
C ASP A 531 -18.74 -0.24 -1.07
N ALA A 532 -17.41 -0.37 -1.04
CA ALA A 532 -16.58 -0.58 -2.20
C ALA A 532 -16.55 -2.05 -2.67
N LEU A 533 -16.38 -3.00 -1.74
CA LEU A 533 -16.13 -4.40 -2.08
C LEU A 533 -17.18 -5.07 -2.98
N PRO A 534 -18.50 -4.80 -2.88
CA PRO A 534 -19.50 -5.38 -3.79
C PRO A 534 -19.25 -5.08 -5.26
N TYR A 535 -18.58 -3.98 -5.59
CA TYR A 535 -18.20 -3.64 -6.96
C TYR A 535 -17.13 -4.58 -7.53
N TYR A 536 -16.34 -5.25 -6.67
CA TYR A 536 -15.31 -6.18 -7.15
C TYR A 536 -15.93 -7.31 -7.99
N VAL A 537 -17.08 -7.81 -7.59
CA VAL A 537 -17.83 -8.89 -8.27
C VAL A 537 -18.93 -8.37 -9.21
N ALA A 538 -18.96 -7.07 -9.50
CA ALA A 538 -19.91 -6.52 -10.46
C ALA A 538 -19.70 -7.12 -11.86
N PRO A 539 -20.75 -7.44 -12.62
CA PRO A 539 -20.64 -8.13 -13.92
C PRO A 539 -19.68 -7.44 -14.90
N LYS A 540 -19.68 -6.09 -14.95
CA LYS A 540 -18.75 -5.34 -15.83
C LYS A 540 -17.28 -5.58 -15.46
N ASN A 541 -16.99 -5.71 -14.17
CA ASN A 541 -15.65 -5.85 -13.63
C ASN A 541 -15.13 -7.28 -13.79
N ILE A 542 -15.97 -8.28 -13.57
CA ILE A 542 -15.65 -9.67 -13.90
C ILE A 542 -15.35 -9.80 -15.41
N ALA A 543 -16.23 -9.23 -16.26
CA ALA A 543 -16.02 -9.24 -17.70
C ALA A 543 -14.71 -8.53 -18.15
N LEU A 544 -14.30 -7.48 -17.47
CA LEU A 544 -13.01 -6.82 -17.68
C LEU A 544 -11.86 -7.82 -17.44
N PHE A 545 -11.84 -8.44 -16.27
CA PHE A 545 -10.76 -9.34 -15.86
C PHE A 545 -10.67 -10.58 -16.75
N GLU A 546 -11.81 -11.18 -17.10
CA GLU A 546 -11.87 -12.34 -18.00
C GLU A 546 -11.40 -11.98 -19.41
N ARG A 547 -11.85 -10.83 -19.97
CA ARG A 547 -11.47 -10.36 -21.31
C ARG A 547 -9.98 -10.11 -21.42
N GLN A 548 -9.36 -9.52 -20.38
CA GLN A 548 -7.93 -9.28 -20.34
C GLN A 548 -7.12 -10.46 -19.78
N LYS A 549 -7.77 -11.58 -19.42
CA LYS A 549 -7.16 -12.81 -18.88
C LYS A 549 -6.31 -12.58 -17.63
N VAL A 550 -6.74 -11.66 -16.77
CA VAL A 550 -6.05 -11.31 -15.52
C VAL A 550 -6.57 -12.15 -14.37
N PHE A 551 -7.88 -12.27 -14.25
CA PHE A 551 -8.55 -13.16 -13.31
C PHE A 551 -9.64 -13.98 -14.01
N THR A 552 -9.86 -15.20 -13.53
CA THR A 552 -11.12 -15.91 -13.77
C THR A 552 -12.21 -15.37 -12.83
N ARG A 553 -13.47 -15.68 -13.11
CA ARG A 553 -14.59 -15.33 -12.22
C ARG A 553 -14.36 -15.87 -10.80
N GLU A 554 -13.96 -17.11 -10.68
CA GLU A 554 -13.72 -17.76 -9.39
C GLU A 554 -12.58 -17.08 -8.61
N GLU A 555 -11.53 -16.64 -9.31
CA GLU A 555 -10.42 -15.89 -8.68
C GLU A 555 -10.87 -14.52 -8.17
N VAL A 556 -11.81 -13.85 -8.86
CA VAL A 556 -12.40 -12.57 -8.39
C VAL A 556 -13.28 -12.78 -7.17
N GLU A 557 -14.20 -13.75 -7.25
CA GLU A 557 -15.12 -14.11 -6.16
C GLU A 557 -14.36 -14.52 -4.90
N SER A 558 -13.32 -15.34 -5.04
CA SER A 558 -12.45 -15.73 -3.95
C SER A 558 -11.81 -14.51 -3.26
N ARG A 559 -11.30 -13.56 -4.02
CA ARG A 559 -10.67 -12.35 -3.47
C ARG A 559 -11.67 -11.43 -2.79
N TYR A 560 -12.88 -11.35 -3.31
CA TYR A 560 -13.98 -10.65 -2.67
C TYR A 560 -14.27 -11.25 -1.29
N GLU A 561 -14.42 -12.57 -1.20
CA GLU A 561 -14.66 -13.27 0.07
C GLU A 561 -13.53 -13.05 1.07
N ILE A 562 -12.26 -13.22 0.65
CA ILE A 562 -11.09 -13.02 1.52
C ILE A 562 -11.04 -11.58 2.04
N LYS A 563 -11.28 -10.58 1.19
CA LYS A 563 -11.25 -9.17 1.62
C LYS A 563 -12.39 -8.86 2.60
N MET A 564 -13.58 -9.38 2.36
CA MET A 564 -14.74 -9.17 3.23
C MET A 564 -14.54 -9.84 4.59
N GLU A 565 -14.09 -11.09 4.58
CA GLU A 565 -13.77 -11.84 5.81
C GLU A 565 -12.65 -11.16 6.61
N THR A 566 -11.60 -10.66 5.92
CA THR A 566 -10.50 -9.93 6.56
C THR A 566 -11.01 -8.66 7.23
N TYR A 567 -11.89 -7.90 6.56
CA TYR A 567 -12.49 -6.69 7.14
C TYR A 567 -13.21 -7.00 8.44
N ILE A 568 -14.11 -7.99 8.42
CA ILE A 568 -14.87 -8.40 9.59
C ILE A 568 -13.94 -8.84 10.74
N LYS A 569 -12.99 -9.73 10.45
CA LYS A 569 -12.08 -10.28 11.47
C LYS A 569 -11.18 -9.20 12.09
N VAL A 570 -10.71 -8.23 11.31
CA VAL A 570 -9.90 -7.13 11.83
C VAL A 570 -10.71 -6.31 12.84
N ILE A 571 -11.93 -5.93 12.50
CA ILE A 571 -12.78 -5.15 13.41
C ILE A 571 -13.20 -5.99 14.63
N ASP A 572 -13.49 -7.28 14.47
CA ASP A 572 -13.81 -8.17 15.61
C ASP A 572 -12.60 -8.27 16.58
N ILE A 573 -11.36 -8.37 16.08
CA ILE A 573 -10.14 -8.37 16.90
C ILE A 573 -9.98 -7.03 17.63
N GLU A 574 -10.20 -5.93 16.96
CA GLU A 574 -10.16 -4.58 17.57
C GLU A 574 -11.22 -4.43 18.65
N ALA A 575 -12.44 -4.87 18.41
CA ALA A 575 -13.53 -4.81 19.37
C ALA A 575 -13.27 -5.67 20.61
N LEU A 576 -12.79 -6.90 20.42
CA LEU A 576 -12.40 -7.78 21.54
C LEU A 576 -11.23 -7.17 22.35
N SER A 577 -10.25 -6.58 21.69
CA SER A 577 -9.14 -5.88 22.33
C SER A 577 -9.62 -4.64 23.10
N THR A 578 -10.59 -3.90 22.56
CA THR A 578 -11.23 -2.76 23.22
C THR A 578 -11.92 -3.19 24.53
N ILE A 579 -12.66 -4.30 24.50
CA ILE A 579 -13.32 -4.87 25.68
C ILE A 579 -12.29 -5.30 26.72
N ASP A 580 -11.24 -6.00 26.30
CA ASP A 580 -10.19 -6.51 27.19
C ASP A 580 -9.47 -5.37 27.92
N ILE A 581 -9.02 -4.35 27.17
CA ILE A 581 -8.34 -3.17 27.71
C ILE A 581 -9.27 -2.39 28.67
N SER A 582 -10.52 -2.18 28.28
CA SER A 582 -11.51 -1.49 29.12
C SER A 582 -11.68 -2.21 30.46
N ARG A 583 -11.93 -3.53 30.44
CA ARG A 583 -12.23 -4.31 31.64
C ARG A 583 -11.04 -4.56 32.53
N HIS A 584 -9.87 -4.83 31.94
CA HIS A 584 -8.74 -5.31 32.72
C HIS A 584 -7.70 -4.24 33.04
N LEU A 585 -7.73 -3.11 32.33
CA LEU A 585 -6.78 -2.03 32.54
C LEU A 585 -7.45 -0.72 32.98
N ILE A 586 -8.37 -0.16 32.19
CA ILE A 586 -8.89 1.19 32.44
C ILE A 586 -9.86 1.24 33.61
N LEU A 587 -10.87 0.33 33.66
CA LEU A 587 -11.83 0.29 34.75
C LEU A 587 -11.16 0.07 36.11
N PRO A 588 -10.23 -0.90 36.29
CA PRO A 588 -9.51 -1.07 37.55
C PRO A 588 -8.71 0.15 37.98
N ALA A 589 -8.04 0.81 37.04
CA ALA A 589 -7.26 2.03 37.31
C ALA A 589 -8.14 3.19 37.75
N ALA A 590 -9.25 3.43 37.07
CA ALA A 590 -10.21 4.48 37.41
C ALA A 590 -10.84 4.23 38.83
N ILE A 591 -11.20 2.98 39.11
CA ILE A 591 -11.74 2.59 40.42
C ILE A 591 -10.69 2.77 41.53
N ALA A 592 -9.43 2.41 41.29
CA ALA A 592 -8.34 2.58 42.25
C ALA A 592 -8.11 4.07 42.57
N TYR A 593 -8.07 4.91 41.54
CA TYR A 593 -7.94 6.35 41.73
C TYR A 593 -9.14 6.97 42.46
N ALA A 594 -10.36 6.61 42.07
CA ALA A 594 -11.57 7.08 42.73
C ALA A 594 -11.60 6.69 44.23
N LYS A 595 -11.13 5.49 44.58
CA LYS A 595 -10.98 5.04 45.98
C LYS A 595 -10.07 5.99 46.77
N ASP A 596 -8.91 6.38 46.24
CA ASP A 596 -7.96 7.21 46.93
C ASP A 596 -8.43 8.68 47.03
N VAL A 597 -9.14 9.19 46.03
CA VAL A 597 -9.83 10.48 46.11
C VAL A 597 -10.91 10.47 47.21
N ALA A 598 -11.73 9.42 47.30
CA ALA A 598 -12.75 9.26 48.33
C ALA A 598 -12.12 9.14 49.72
N ALA A 599 -11.02 8.42 49.88
CA ALA A 599 -10.26 8.33 51.11
C ALA A 599 -9.73 9.70 51.55
N THR A 600 -9.21 10.51 50.62
CA THR A 600 -8.73 11.87 50.86
C THR A 600 -9.85 12.76 51.41
N ILE A 601 -11.05 12.72 50.82
CA ILE A 601 -12.22 13.46 51.32
C ILE A 601 -12.52 13.07 52.76
N ASN A 602 -12.55 11.77 53.06
CA ASN A 602 -12.85 11.29 54.40
C ASN A 602 -11.77 11.67 55.44
N MET A 603 -10.48 11.58 55.05
CA MET A 603 -9.36 12.01 55.92
C MET A 603 -9.40 13.51 56.21
N LYS A 604 -9.64 14.37 55.23
CA LYS A 604 -9.81 15.83 55.43
C LYS A 604 -10.91 16.11 56.47
N LYS A 605 -12.07 15.51 56.30
CA LYS A 605 -13.23 15.66 57.21
C LYS A 605 -13.00 15.13 58.63
N SER A 606 -12.18 14.07 58.76
CA SER A 606 -11.86 13.51 60.11
C SER A 606 -10.89 14.37 60.89
N VAL A 607 -10.03 15.14 60.20
CA VAL A 607 -9.06 16.05 60.83
C VAL A 607 -9.72 17.39 61.16
N ALA A 608 -10.48 17.96 60.22
CA ALA A 608 -11.18 19.25 60.41
C ALA A 608 -12.46 19.23 59.55
N PRO A 609 -13.66 19.06 60.19
CA PRO A 609 -14.94 18.95 59.47
C PRO A 609 -15.27 20.17 58.58
N GLU A 610 -14.71 21.33 58.88
CA GLU A 610 -14.86 22.60 58.18
C GLU A 610 -14.01 22.69 56.91
N LEU A 611 -13.04 21.80 56.71
CA LEU A 611 -12.20 21.83 55.49
C LEU A 611 -13.04 21.51 54.27
N GLU A 612 -12.98 22.42 53.32
CA GLU A 612 -13.60 22.24 52.02
C GLU A 612 -12.87 21.14 51.21
N ALA A 613 -13.60 20.32 50.53
CA ALA A 613 -13.11 19.25 49.62
C ALA A 613 -13.81 19.39 48.29
N GLU A 614 -13.99 20.61 47.76
CA GLU A 614 -14.77 20.88 46.57
C GLU A 614 -14.10 20.25 45.32
N ALA A 615 -12.80 20.40 45.17
CA ALA A 615 -12.04 19.83 44.07
C ALA A 615 -12.11 18.29 44.04
N GLU A 616 -11.90 17.66 45.20
CA GLU A 616 -11.95 16.21 45.33
C GLU A 616 -13.36 15.64 45.08
N LYS A 617 -14.40 16.34 45.54
CA LYS A 617 -15.81 15.93 45.29
C LYS A 617 -16.17 16.05 43.82
N ALA A 618 -15.78 17.17 43.17
CA ALA A 618 -16.00 17.36 41.76
C ALA A 618 -15.27 16.29 40.92
N LEU A 619 -14.00 16.01 41.26
CA LEU A 619 -13.22 14.97 40.64
C LEU A 619 -13.85 13.57 40.83
N LEU A 620 -14.24 13.23 42.04
CA LEU A 620 -14.86 11.93 42.34
C LEU A 620 -16.20 11.74 41.61
N SER A 621 -16.99 12.81 41.52
CA SER A 621 -18.26 12.79 40.78
C SER A 621 -18.01 12.53 39.28
N ASN A 622 -17.04 13.21 38.67
CA ASN A 622 -16.70 13.03 37.26
C ASN A 622 -16.11 11.65 36.99
N LEU A 623 -15.16 11.18 37.82
CA LEU A 623 -14.60 9.81 37.76
C LEU A 623 -15.71 8.77 37.82
N THR A 624 -16.66 8.89 38.74
CA THR A 624 -17.79 7.94 38.87
C THR A 624 -18.66 7.94 37.62
N ALA A 625 -18.98 9.13 37.08
CA ALA A 625 -19.80 9.26 35.89
C ALA A 625 -19.13 8.59 34.67
N GLN A 626 -17.85 8.88 34.43
CA GLN A 626 -17.10 8.33 33.27
C GLN A 626 -16.81 6.83 33.43
N THR A 627 -16.53 6.36 34.66
CA THR A 627 -16.36 4.92 34.96
C THR A 627 -17.63 4.14 34.65
N ASN A 628 -18.81 4.66 35.05
CA ASN A 628 -20.09 4.05 34.74
C ASN A 628 -20.42 4.11 33.25
N ALA A 629 -20.05 5.19 32.54
CA ALA A 629 -20.21 5.31 31.11
C ALA A 629 -19.37 4.25 30.38
N LEU A 630 -18.09 4.11 30.75
CA LEU A 630 -17.19 3.10 30.18
C LEU A 630 -17.71 1.68 30.41
N TYR A 631 -18.13 1.37 31.62
CA TYR A 631 -18.70 0.05 31.97
C TYR A 631 -19.90 -0.29 31.08
N LYS A 632 -20.88 0.62 30.96
CA LYS A 632 -22.08 0.42 30.13
C LYS A 632 -21.77 0.30 28.66
N ALA A 633 -20.87 1.13 28.14
CA ALA A 633 -20.45 1.09 26.74
C ALA A 633 -19.75 -0.24 26.41
N THR A 634 -18.89 -0.73 27.33
CA THR A 634 -18.19 -2.01 27.17
C THR A 634 -19.17 -3.20 27.14
N ASP A 635 -20.15 -3.23 28.04
CA ASP A 635 -21.18 -4.28 28.06
C ASP A 635 -22.06 -4.22 26.79
N ARG A 636 -22.36 -3.01 26.31
CA ARG A 636 -23.06 -2.83 25.04
C ARG A 636 -22.25 -3.35 23.85
N LEU A 637 -20.96 -3.05 23.78
CA LEU A 637 -20.07 -3.54 22.71
C LEU A 637 -20.03 -5.07 22.69
N GLU A 638 -19.92 -5.72 23.87
CA GLU A 638 -19.97 -7.19 23.94
C GLU A 638 -21.29 -7.78 23.47
N ALA A 639 -22.41 -7.15 23.84
CA ALA A 639 -23.74 -7.57 23.38
C ALA A 639 -23.90 -7.41 21.86
N VAL A 640 -23.39 -6.31 21.28
CA VAL A 640 -23.39 -6.04 19.84
C VAL A 640 -22.55 -7.09 19.10
N LEU A 641 -21.36 -7.43 19.59
CA LEU A 641 -20.52 -8.47 18.98
C LEU A 641 -21.23 -9.83 18.94
N LYS A 642 -21.83 -10.24 20.05
CA LYS A 642 -22.55 -11.51 20.13
C LYS A 642 -23.75 -11.58 19.18
N ALA A 643 -24.48 -10.48 19.00
CA ALA A 643 -25.62 -10.41 18.11
C ALA A 643 -25.24 -10.47 16.63
N GLY A 644 -24.04 -10.07 16.25
CA GLY A 644 -23.54 -10.09 14.87
C GLY A 644 -23.17 -11.47 14.34
N ASP A 645 -23.06 -12.48 15.22
CA ASP A 645 -22.66 -13.85 14.84
C ASP A 645 -23.84 -14.73 14.36
N GLU A 646 -25.08 -14.25 14.40
CA GLU A 646 -26.27 -15.03 14.09
C GLU A 646 -26.63 -15.01 12.58
N GLY A 647 -26.12 -15.98 11.79
CA GLY A 647 -26.74 -16.46 10.54
C GLY A 647 -26.84 -15.53 9.32
N ALA A 648 -26.25 -14.34 9.35
CA ALA A 648 -26.24 -13.39 8.24
C ALA A 648 -25.27 -13.81 7.13
N ASP A 649 -25.53 -13.42 5.88
CA ASP A 649 -24.54 -13.52 4.83
C ASP A 649 -23.33 -12.60 5.11
N MET A 650 -22.22 -12.83 4.43
CA MET A 650 -20.96 -12.12 4.71
C MET A 650 -21.07 -10.60 4.51
N LEU A 651 -21.83 -10.13 3.51
CA LEU A 651 -22.03 -8.70 3.25
C LEU A 651 -22.92 -8.06 4.32
N GLU A 652 -23.97 -8.74 4.74
CA GLU A 652 -24.84 -8.27 5.82
C GLU A 652 -24.07 -8.19 7.16
N ARG A 653 -23.23 -9.18 7.43
CA ARG A 653 -22.34 -9.16 8.59
C ARG A 653 -21.34 -8.01 8.53
N ALA A 654 -20.72 -7.76 7.37
CA ALA A 654 -19.81 -6.64 7.21
C ALA A 654 -20.51 -5.27 7.41
N ARG A 655 -21.74 -5.12 6.91
CA ARG A 655 -22.58 -3.93 7.15
C ARG A 655 -22.90 -3.77 8.62
N TYR A 656 -23.29 -4.85 9.29
CA TYR A 656 -23.53 -4.85 10.73
C TYR A 656 -22.28 -4.44 11.51
N THR A 657 -21.12 -5.00 11.15
CA THR A 657 -19.82 -4.67 11.76
C THR A 657 -19.53 -3.17 11.60
N ARG A 658 -19.66 -2.62 10.41
CA ARG A 658 -19.49 -1.18 10.15
C ARG A 658 -20.47 -0.32 10.97
N ASP A 659 -21.76 -0.64 10.92
CA ASP A 659 -22.82 0.26 11.42
C ASP A 659 -23.06 0.13 12.92
N LYS A 660 -22.74 -1.02 13.51
CA LYS A 660 -23.04 -1.31 14.93
C LYS A 660 -21.79 -1.53 15.76
N VAL A 661 -20.85 -2.38 15.30
CA VAL A 661 -19.67 -2.72 16.09
C VAL A 661 -18.75 -1.52 16.22
N ILE A 662 -18.39 -0.87 15.10
CA ILE A 662 -17.52 0.33 15.12
C ILE A 662 -18.16 1.43 15.96
N THR A 663 -19.46 1.72 15.79
CA THR A 663 -20.16 2.72 16.60
C THR A 663 -20.08 2.42 18.09
N ALA A 664 -20.24 1.15 18.48
CA ALA A 664 -20.14 0.76 19.89
C ALA A 664 -18.69 0.85 20.41
N MET A 665 -17.68 0.56 19.56
CA MET A 665 -16.26 0.78 19.89
C MET A 665 -15.96 2.26 20.14
N ASP A 666 -16.50 3.16 19.31
CA ASP A 666 -16.32 4.61 19.45
C ASP A 666 -16.91 5.13 20.78
N GLU A 667 -18.05 4.58 21.23
CA GLU A 667 -18.62 4.91 22.53
C GLU A 667 -17.70 4.48 23.69
N VAL A 668 -17.11 3.28 23.61
CA VAL A 668 -16.13 2.80 24.61
C VAL A 668 -14.87 3.68 24.59
N ARG A 669 -14.34 4.01 23.43
CA ARG A 669 -13.20 4.89 23.28
C ARG A 669 -13.46 6.27 23.89
N ALA A 670 -14.59 6.89 23.56
CA ALA A 670 -14.92 8.22 24.07
C ALA A 670 -14.94 8.27 25.63
N ALA A 671 -15.50 7.24 26.26
CA ALA A 671 -15.51 7.15 27.73
C ALA A 671 -14.11 6.86 28.32
N GLY A 672 -13.31 6.02 27.65
CA GLY A 672 -11.93 5.72 28.04
C GLY A 672 -11.01 6.94 27.91
N ASP A 673 -11.09 7.68 26.80
CA ASP A 673 -10.29 8.88 26.57
C ASP A 673 -10.68 10.02 27.55
N ALA A 674 -11.98 10.12 27.92
CA ALA A 674 -12.40 11.02 28.97
C ALA A 674 -11.79 10.68 30.35
N LEU A 675 -11.68 9.38 30.66
CA LEU A 675 -10.99 8.91 31.88
C LEU A 675 -9.49 9.19 31.85
N GLU A 676 -8.83 9.03 30.70
CA GLU A 676 -7.41 9.40 30.55
C GLU A 676 -7.16 10.86 30.93
N GLY A 677 -8.09 11.76 30.57
CA GLY A 677 -7.99 13.20 30.90
C GLY A 677 -8.13 13.55 32.37
N ILE A 678 -8.66 12.67 33.23
CA ILE A 678 -8.95 12.97 34.64
C ILE A 678 -8.29 12.02 35.63
N VAL A 679 -7.90 10.81 35.21
CA VAL A 679 -7.18 9.86 36.07
C VAL A 679 -5.73 10.32 36.23
N GLY A 680 -5.23 10.33 37.48
CA GLY A 680 -3.84 10.71 37.75
C GLY A 680 -2.84 9.85 36.98
N LYS A 681 -1.78 10.46 36.44
CA LYS A 681 -0.79 9.80 35.57
C LYS A 681 -0.18 8.53 36.20
N SER A 682 0.00 8.52 37.53
CA SER A 682 0.53 7.34 38.25
C SER A 682 -0.45 6.17 38.33
N TYR A 683 -1.72 6.40 38.06
CA TYR A 683 -2.78 5.37 38.03
C TYR A 683 -3.12 4.94 36.62
N TRP A 684 -2.87 5.82 35.60
CA TRP A 684 -3.21 5.50 34.23
C TRP A 684 -2.38 4.32 33.71
N PRO A 685 -3.00 3.25 33.20
CA PRO A 685 -2.32 1.95 33.02
C PRO A 685 -1.52 1.83 31.73
N MET A 686 -1.60 2.83 30.82
CA MET A 686 -0.99 2.75 29.50
C MET A 686 -0.24 4.04 29.15
N PRO A 687 0.80 3.99 28.28
CA PRO A 687 1.38 5.18 27.69
C PRO A 687 0.36 6.02 26.93
N THR A 688 0.41 7.34 27.14
CA THR A 688 -0.44 8.32 26.44
C THR A 688 0.11 8.62 25.04
N TYR A 689 -0.65 9.36 24.20
CA TYR A 689 -0.15 9.85 22.93
C TYR A 689 1.11 10.71 23.08
N GLN A 690 1.19 11.52 24.15
CA GLN A 690 2.40 12.29 24.46
C GLN A 690 3.61 11.35 24.63
N ASP A 691 3.45 10.26 25.38
CA ASP A 691 4.54 9.30 25.65
C ASP A 691 4.94 8.55 24.34
N LEU A 692 3.98 8.21 23.47
CA LEU A 692 4.22 7.50 22.20
C LEU A 692 4.86 8.38 21.14
N LEU A 693 4.28 9.55 20.86
CA LEU A 693 4.68 10.43 19.76
C LEU A 693 5.98 11.22 20.03
N THR A 694 6.44 11.25 21.29
CA THR A 694 7.71 11.91 21.66
C THR A 694 8.80 10.93 22.12
N SER A 695 8.56 9.62 22.00
CA SER A 695 9.46 8.57 22.51
C SER A 695 10.75 8.38 21.69
N VAL A 696 10.78 8.82 20.45
CA VAL A 696 11.91 8.71 19.53
C VAL A 696 12.37 10.05 19.01
#